data_777ddd1e901e9a75afd3fcf4fc997580
#
_entry.id   777ddd1e901e9a75afd3fcf4fc997580
#
_cell.length_a   1.000
_cell.length_b   1.000
_cell.length_c   1.000
_cell.angle_alpha   90.00
_cell.angle_beta   90.00
_cell.angle_gamma   90.00
#
_symmetry.space_group_name_H-M   'P 1'
#
loop_
_entity.id
_entity.type
_entity.pdbx_description
1 polymer ?
#
loop_
_entity_poly.entity_id
_entity_poly.type
_entity_poly.pdbx_seq_one_letter_code
_entity_poly.pdbx_strand_id
1 'polypeptide(L)'
;MSTKVSEPAFQGVGQKVGIEIWRIENLQPVALPYSDYGRFYSGDSYIVLKTAGKAGAYKYDIHFWLGKDTSQDEAGTASMKAVELDVVLGSRAVQYRELQGHESSRFLSYFKPCLLPLEGGFSSGIKTPEDENYETRLYTCEGKRVARLKQVPFTQSSLNHDEIFILDTKDKIFQFNGANTNNNERSKALDVVQLLKDKYHEGNCTVAIVADDGKQPTEGSGLSGEFWALFGGFASIGKKTASENDIIPEKTPAKLYCIAGGQVQDVVGELSKSLLRTDKCYILYCGTHVFVWVGRATRLEDKKAAMQTAEEFIVNHNISKSTLVTRLMQSHETSSFKSNFGSWTTASTAAPFEEGRGKVAAMLKQQGGLLKGQTKPSPVEEEVPPLLPENGELEVWHIDGESKTPVPKEDIGKFYSGDCYICDYSYDVNDKKDHYLCCWIGKDSIQEDQTLASQQATSMFKSLKCKPVQGRVHQGKEPPQFVAIFQPMIVLKGGLSSGYKSYIADKGLKDETYNPDTSALIEISGTAMHNNKAIQVDVAATSLNSYGCFIAQTSSSVFTWHGNQSTAEQQQLTGKVVEYLKPGVTTKLAREGKESLAFWLAVGGKQSYDSKKVTQEVVREPHLFEISSKGKFEVEEVYNFEQDDLLAEDFMILDTHAEVIVWVGQSVDPKEKQNALEIGQKYVDLAASVDGLSPNVPLYRVQAGSEPCFFTTYFSWDPTKATVQANSFKKKAILLFGPGVIENYDNKPEVNKSGATQRASAMAALTSAFKSSTVTKPATTTAPRVFNRASQRAAAIAALSNVLTAERKGPLPDSPPGRQQKKNTSSEPSSPNTNSGIVDQVPATAPAPAPDPAPDPAPVKSEEPENNEVSEAASETSEPNPETNEEESSVKETDEEEKACEDTQSTYSYDQLISKSTNPVTGIDFKKRETYLSPEEFEEVFKMTKEKFYELPRWKQDHIKKKVDLF
;
A
#
# COMPACT_ATOMS: atom_id res chain seq x y z
N MET A 1 -6.60 -9.46 36.75
CA MET A 1 -8.01 -9.85 36.97
C MET A 1 -8.58 -10.08 35.59
N SER A 2 -8.97 -11.31 35.28
CA SER A 2 -9.70 -11.65 34.05
C SER A 2 -11.06 -10.96 34.14
N THR A 3 -11.26 -9.91 33.36
CA THR A 3 -12.59 -9.36 33.17
C THR A 3 -13.43 -10.45 32.51
N LYS A 4 -14.46 -10.94 33.20
CA LYS A 4 -15.47 -11.82 32.58
C LYS A 4 -15.93 -11.12 31.30
N VAL A 5 -15.76 -11.78 30.17
CA VAL A 5 -16.30 -11.31 28.89
C VAL A 5 -17.81 -11.27 29.08
N SER A 6 -18.38 -10.07 29.11
CA SER A 6 -19.81 -9.84 29.34
C SER A 6 -20.63 -10.31 28.13
N GLU A 7 -20.04 -10.25 26.93
CA GLU A 7 -20.70 -10.60 25.67
C GLU A 7 -20.15 -11.92 25.12
N PRO A 8 -20.97 -12.99 25.06
CA PRO A 8 -20.52 -14.30 24.59
C PRO A 8 -20.01 -14.28 23.14
N ALA A 9 -20.57 -13.44 22.27
CA ALA A 9 -20.19 -13.33 20.87
C ALA A 9 -18.75 -12.84 20.67
N PHE A 10 -18.13 -12.22 21.70
CA PHE A 10 -16.77 -11.71 21.63
C PHE A 10 -15.73 -12.60 22.34
N GLN A 11 -16.09 -13.81 22.70
CA GLN A 11 -15.19 -14.74 23.34
C GLN A 11 -14.15 -15.28 22.33
N GLY A 12 -12.86 -15.03 22.59
CA GLY A 12 -11.76 -15.55 21.77
C GLY A 12 -11.51 -14.78 20.46
N VAL A 13 -12.11 -13.62 20.26
CA VAL A 13 -11.94 -12.78 19.07
C VAL A 13 -10.56 -12.11 19.02
N GLY A 14 -10.12 -11.72 17.81
CA GLY A 14 -8.89 -10.95 17.60
C GLY A 14 -7.60 -11.74 17.88
N GLN A 15 -7.62 -13.06 17.87
CA GLN A 15 -6.44 -13.92 18.09
C GLN A 15 -5.73 -14.31 16.80
N LYS A 16 -6.32 -14.03 15.64
CA LYS A 16 -5.78 -14.31 14.31
C LYS A 16 -5.90 -13.09 13.43
N VAL A 17 -4.94 -12.92 12.53
CA VAL A 17 -5.01 -11.89 11.49
C VAL A 17 -6.20 -12.18 10.58
N GLY A 18 -7.02 -11.16 10.27
CA GLY A 18 -8.19 -11.32 9.43
C GLY A 18 -9.28 -10.32 9.75
N ILE A 19 -10.49 -10.65 9.33
CA ILE A 19 -11.72 -9.87 9.54
C ILE A 19 -12.74 -10.78 10.22
N GLU A 20 -13.44 -10.24 11.22
CA GLU A 20 -14.56 -10.88 11.92
C GLU A 20 -15.73 -9.91 11.89
N ILE A 21 -16.93 -10.37 11.52
CA ILE A 21 -18.12 -9.53 11.32
C ILE A 21 -19.29 -10.05 12.14
N TRP A 22 -20.00 -9.14 12.80
CA TRP A 22 -21.25 -9.38 13.50
C TRP A 22 -22.33 -8.43 12.98
N ARG A 23 -23.55 -8.94 12.85
CA ARG A 23 -24.75 -8.14 12.65
C ARG A 23 -25.47 -7.95 13.99
N ILE A 24 -26.08 -6.80 14.21
CA ILE A 24 -26.92 -6.58 15.37
C ILE A 24 -28.31 -7.17 15.09
N GLU A 25 -28.70 -8.17 15.86
CA GLU A 25 -29.99 -8.84 15.78
C GLU A 25 -30.65 -8.83 17.15
N ASN A 26 -31.84 -8.27 17.27
CA ASN A 26 -32.53 -8.13 18.57
C ASN A 26 -31.62 -7.51 19.65
N LEU A 27 -30.89 -6.46 19.29
CA LEU A 27 -29.94 -5.73 20.15
C LEU A 27 -28.76 -6.58 20.66
N GLN A 28 -28.43 -7.68 19.97
CA GLN A 28 -27.29 -8.54 20.29
C GLN A 28 -26.40 -8.75 19.06
N PRO A 29 -25.05 -8.85 19.22
CA PRO A 29 -24.16 -9.14 18.11
C PRO A 29 -24.22 -10.63 17.76
N VAL A 30 -24.55 -10.92 16.51
CA VAL A 30 -24.58 -12.27 15.94
C VAL A 30 -23.50 -12.38 14.86
N ALA A 31 -22.57 -13.35 15.00
CA ALA A 31 -21.49 -13.55 14.06
C ALA A 31 -22.02 -13.96 12.69
N LEU A 32 -21.55 -13.30 11.63
CA LEU A 32 -21.89 -13.66 10.26
C LEU A 32 -21.03 -14.83 9.76
N PRO A 33 -21.59 -15.72 8.93
CA PRO A 33 -20.78 -16.67 8.17
C PRO A 33 -19.92 -15.95 7.13
N TYR A 34 -18.76 -16.51 6.80
CA TYR A 34 -17.82 -15.91 5.85
C TYR A 34 -18.41 -15.69 4.45
N SER A 35 -19.39 -16.50 4.04
CA SER A 35 -20.14 -16.37 2.78
C SER A 35 -20.86 -15.04 2.62
N ASP A 36 -21.24 -14.41 3.75
CA ASP A 36 -22.03 -13.18 3.79
C ASP A 36 -21.19 -11.92 4.01
N TYR A 37 -19.88 -12.10 4.14
CA TYR A 37 -18.98 -10.97 4.27
C TYR A 37 -19.04 -10.07 3.03
N GLY A 38 -19.20 -8.76 3.29
CA GLY A 38 -19.33 -7.74 2.25
C GLY A 38 -20.76 -7.54 1.74
N ARG A 39 -21.78 -8.24 2.29
CA ARG A 39 -23.20 -8.03 2.00
C ARG A 39 -23.87 -7.38 3.22
N PHE A 40 -24.24 -6.13 3.11
CA PHE A 40 -24.76 -5.33 4.22
C PHE A 40 -26.14 -4.77 3.87
N TYR A 41 -27.10 -4.97 4.76
CA TYR A 41 -28.47 -4.52 4.59
C TYR A 41 -28.68 -3.11 5.15
N SER A 42 -29.44 -2.30 4.42
CA SER A 42 -29.74 -0.91 4.78
C SER A 42 -30.50 -0.74 6.10
N GLY A 43 -31.28 -1.76 6.51
CA GLY A 43 -32.05 -1.75 7.76
C GLY A 43 -31.27 -2.26 8.96
N ASP A 44 -30.03 -2.70 8.81
CA ASP A 44 -29.25 -3.33 9.88
C ASP A 44 -28.03 -2.50 10.29
N SER A 45 -27.45 -2.86 11.43
CA SER A 45 -26.16 -2.34 11.91
C SER A 45 -25.16 -3.48 12.07
N TYR A 46 -23.87 -3.23 11.77
CA TYR A 46 -22.82 -4.23 11.78
C TYR A 46 -21.62 -3.77 12.59
N ILE A 47 -20.89 -4.75 13.18
CA ILE A 47 -19.58 -4.55 13.78
C ILE A 47 -18.58 -5.35 12.98
N VAL A 48 -17.49 -4.70 12.56
CA VAL A 48 -16.39 -5.32 11.81
C VAL A 48 -15.10 -5.13 12.58
N LEU A 49 -14.46 -6.22 12.96
CA LEU A 49 -13.13 -6.23 13.56
C LEU A 49 -12.09 -6.62 12.52
N LYS A 50 -11.12 -5.74 12.29
CA LYS A 50 -9.89 -6.06 11.57
C LYS A 50 -8.77 -6.29 12.55
N THR A 51 -8.17 -7.48 12.51
CA THR A 51 -6.95 -7.82 13.24
C THR A 51 -5.78 -7.85 12.28
N ALA A 52 -4.74 -7.07 12.56
CA ALA A 52 -3.52 -6.98 11.75
C ALA A 52 -2.27 -7.18 12.63
N GLY A 53 -1.10 -7.42 12.01
CA GLY A 53 0.18 -7.55 12.69
C GLY A 53 0.58 -8.99 13.00
N LYS A 54 1.58 -9.17 13.85
CA LYS A 54 2.15 -10.48 14.22
C LYS A 54 1.65 -10.94 15.58
N ALA A 55 1.67 -12.24 15.82
CA ALA A 55 1.30 -12.84 17.09
C ALA A 55 2.03 -12.17 18.28
N GLY A 56 1.27 -11.70 19.26
CA GLY A 56 1.77 -10.95 20.41
C GLY A 56 1.82 -9.43 20.24
N ALA A 57 1.69 -8.91 19.02
CA ALA A 57 1.70 -7.48 18.69
C ALA A 57 0.54 -7.08 17.75
N TYR A 58 -0.64 -7.69 17.94
CA TYR A 58 -1.80 -7.38 17.13
C TYR A 58 -2.28 -5.93 17.30
N LYS A 59 -2.68 -5.33 16.18
CA LYS A 59 -3.39 -4.06 16.07
C LYS A 59 -4.85 -4.37 15.72
N TYR A 60 -5.76 -3.54 16.21
CA TYR A 60 -7.19 -3.75 16.05
C TYR A 60 -7.86 -2.48 15.55
N ASP A 61 -8.62 -2.62 14.46
CA ASP A 61 -9.56 -1.61 13.98
C ASP A 61 -10.97 -2.18 14.14
N ILE A 62 -11.84 -1.46 14.84
CA ILE A 62 -13.24 -1.81 15.01
C ILE A 62 -14.06 -0.79 14.23
N HIS A 63 -14.85 -1.26 13.29
CA HIS A 63 -15.80 -0.44 12.55
C HIS A 63 -17.21 -0.81 12.98
N PHE A 64 -18.06 0.17 13.27
CA PHE A 64 -19.48 -0.05 13.37
C PHE A 64 -20.17 0.66 12.23
N TRP A 65 -20.74 -0.16 11.34
CA TRP A 65 -21.42 0.31 10.13
C TRP A 65 -22.91 0.42 10.40
N LEU A 66 -23.49 1.55 10.00
CA LEU A 66 -24.90 1.90 10.22
C LEU A 66 -25.60 2.02 8.88
N GLY A 67 -26.59 1.17 8.64
CA GLY A 67 -27.44 1.28 7.46
C GLY A 67 -28.31 2.53 7.52
N LYS A 68 -28.72 3.05 6.36
CA LYS A 68 -29.53 4.27 6.25
C LYS A 68 -30.91 4.15 6.91
N ASP A 69 -31.44 2.92 6.97
CA ASP A 69 -32.77 2.60 7.47
C ASP A 69 -32.73 1.88 8.83
N THR A 70 -31.52 1.73 9.44
CA THR A 70 -31.38 1.08 10.75
C THR A 70 -32.05 1.87 11.86
N SER A 71 -32.59 1.18 12.87
CA SER A 71 -33.21 1.82 14.02
C SER A 71 -32.19 2.54 14.90
N GLN A 72 -32.64 3.55 15.64
CA GLN A 72 -31.78 4.29 16.57
C GLN A 72 -31.24 3.39 17.70
N ASP A 73 -32.03 2.41 18.13
CA ASP A 73 -31.66 1.45 19.17
C ASP A 73 -30.59 0.49 18.69
N GLU A 74 -30.66 0.00 17.46
CA GLU A 74 -29.63 -0.86 16.86
C GLU A 74 -28.35 -0.08 16.60
N ALA A 75 -28.43 1.14 16.08
CA ALA A 75 -27.27 2.01 15.89
C ALA A 75 -26.57 2.30 17.22
N GLY A 76 -27.33 2.61 18.28
CA GLY A 76 -26.82 2.78 19.63
C GLY A 76 -26.19 1.51 20.18
N THR A 77 -26.83 0.38 19.95
CA THR A 77 -26.29 -0.95 20.37
C THR A 77 -24.98 -1.26 19.66
N ALA A 78 -24.87 -1.06 18.34
CA ALA A 78 -23.63 -1.28 17.59
C ALA A 78 -22.48 -0.44 18.15
N SER A 79 -22.72 0.84 18.45
CA SER A 79 -21.74 1.74 19.06
C SER A 79 -21.30 1.24 20.45
N MET A 80 -22.24 0.86 21.33
CA MET A 80 -21.92 0.35 22.67
C MET A 80 -21.16 -0.99 22.60
N LYS A 81 -21.57 -1.91 21.75
CA LYS A 81 -20.92 -3.20 21.57
C LYS A 81 -19.52 -3.07 20.97
N ALA A 82 -19.27 -2.09 20.11
CA ALA A 82 -17.94 -1.76 19.64
C ALA A 82 -17.01 -1.32 20.80
N VAL A 83 -17.52 -0.56 21.77
CA VAL A 83 -16.75 -0.20 22.99
C VAL A 83 -16.52 -1.43 23.89
N GLU A 84 -17.50 -2.33 24.02
CA GLU A 84 -17.34 -3.57 24.79
C GLU A 84 -16.30 -4.48 24.14
N LEU A 85 -16.29 -4.60 22.82
CA LEU A 85 -15.30 -5.34 22.06
C LEU A 85 -13.89 -4.78 22.27
N ASP A 86 -13.71 -3.44 22.25
CA ASP A 86 -12.42 -2.81 22.55
C ASP A 86 -11.92 -3.17 23.98
N VAL A 87 -12.82 -3.22 24.95
CA VAL A 87 -12.45 -3.65 26.33
C VAL A 87 -11.95 -5.10 26.34
N VAL A 88 -12.60 -6.01 25.58
CA VAL A 88 -12.16 -7.40 25.42
C VAL A 88 -10.77 -7.48 24.80
N LEU A 89 -10.48 -6.63 23.82
CA LEU A 89 -9.20 -6.53 23.13
C LEU A 89 -8.12 -5.75 23.92
N GLY A 90 -8.42 -5.36 25.17
CA GLY A 90 -7.50 -4.68 26.09
C GLY A 90 -7.44 -3.17 25.91
N SER A 91 -8.48 -2.56 25.39
CA SER A 91 -8.62 -1.11 25.14
C SER A 91 -7.47 -0.57 24.27
N ARG A 92 -7.23 -1.23 23.14
CA ARG A 92 -6.15 -0.90 22.17
C ARG A 92 -6.67 -0.64 20.77
N ALA A 93 -7.97 -0.89 20.52
CA ALA A 93 -8.53 -0.72 19.22
C ALA A 93 -8.79 0.75 18.88
N VAL A 94 -8.64 1.08 17.60
CA VAL A 94 -9.20 2.29 17.02
C VAL A 94 -10.62 1.97 16.54
N GLN A 95 -11.58 2.86 16.84
CA GLN A 95 -12.97 2.62 16.49
C GLN A 95 -13.45 3.67 15.49
N TYR A 96 -14.14 3.20 14.45
CA TYR A 96 -14.62 4.01 13.33
C TYR A 96 -16.13 3.88 13.20
N ARG A 97 -16.82 5.02 13.10
CA ARG A 97 -18.21 5.06 12.71
C ARG A 97 -18.29 5.11 11.19
N GLU A 98 -18.95 4.12 10.60
CA GLU A 98 -19.18 4.03 9.16
C GLU A 98 -20.66 4.21 8.87
N LEU A 99 -21.00 5.09 7.93
CA LEU A 99 -22.38 5.32 7.52
C LEU A 99 -22.57 4.83 6.09
N GLN A 100 -23.68 4.17 5.80
CA GLN A 100 -24.02 3.70 4.46
C GLN A 100 -23.94 4.84 3.44
N GLY A 101 -23.15 4.66 2.38
CA GLY A 101 -22.90 5.65 1.34
C GLY A 101 -21.84 6.70 1.66
N HIS A 102 -21.27 6.68 2.89
CA HIS A 102 -20.22 7.58 3.35
C HIS A 102 -19.09 6.83 4.09
N GLU A 103 -18.90 5.58 3.71
CA GLU A 103 -17.89 4.72 4.32
C GLU A 103 -16.49 5.27 4.07
N SER A 104 -15.59 5.05 5.05
CA SER A 104 -14.19 5.41 4.90
C SER A 104 -13.47 4.53 3.87
N SER A 105 -12.44 5.07 3.19
CA SER A 105 -11.60 4.32 2.27
C SER A 105 -10.94 3.12 2.95
N ARG A 106 -10.59 3.22 4.24
CA ARG A 106 -10.10 2.13 5.08
C ARG A 106 -11.11 0.98 5.17
N PHE A 107 -12.33 1.28 5.52
CA PHE A 107 -13.40 0.28 5.65
C PHE A 107 -13.70 -0.42 4.32
N LEU A 108 -13.91 0.37 3.27
CA LEU A 108 -14.18 -0.18 1.93
C LEU A 108 -13.04 -1.07 1.43
N SER A 109 -11.77 -0.79 1.79
CA SER A 109 -10.62 -1.58 1.36
C SER A 109 -10.64 -3.04 1.86
N TYR A 110 -11.45 -3.35 2.87
CA TYR A 110 -11.63 -4.72 3.36
C TYR A 110 -12.51 -5.57 2.45
N PHE A 111 -13.31 -4.94 1.58
CA PHE A 111 -14.32 -5.58 0.75
C PHE A 111 -14.06 -5.34 -0.74
N LYS A 112 -12.87 -5.71 -1.22
CA LYS A 112 -12.55 -5.58 -2.65
C LYS A 112 -13.32 -6.60 -3.49
N PRO A 113 -13.87 -6.23 -4.67
CA PRO A 113 -13.80 -4.92 -5.32
C PRO A 113 -14.75 -3.87 -4.75
N CYS A 114 -15.81 -4.24 -4.03
CA CYS A 114 -16.75 -3.34 -3.37
C CYS A 114 -17.52 -4.03 -2.24
N LEU A 115 -18.10 -3.19 -1.37
CA LEU A 115 -19.17 -3.59 -0.46
C LEU A 115 -20.48 -3.64 -1.26
N LEU A 116 -21.32 -4.68 -1.07
CA LEU A 116 -22.64 -4.81 -1.70
C LEU A 116 -23.72 -4.31 -0.74
N PRO A 117 -24.27 -3.12 -0.96
CA PRO A 117 -25.42 -2.63 -0.18
C PRO A 117 -26.69 -3.33 -0.65
N LEU A 118 -27.48 -3.83 0.29
CA LEU A 118 -28.76 -4.50 0.03
C LEU A 118 -29.89 -3.72 0.71
N GLU A 119 -31.06 -3.69 0.08
CA GLU A 119 -32.25 -3.11 0.70
C GLU A 119 -32.93 -4.11 1.65
N GLY A 120 -33.56 -3.59 2.72
CA GLY A 120 -34.18 -4.40 3.75
C GLY A 120 -33.27 -4.63 4.96
N GLY A 121 -33.53 -5.66 5.74
CA GLY A 121 -32.75 -6.01 6.92
C GLY A 121 -33.41 -7.11 7.74
N PHE A 122 -32.64 -7.77 8.58
CA PHE A 122 -33.12 -8.86 9.44
C PHE A 122 -34.18 -8.38 10.45
N SER A 123 -33.98 -7.22 11.06
CA SER A 123 -34.88 -6.67 12.08
C SER A 123 -36.05 -5.88 11.50
N SER A 124 -35.97 -5.39 10.27
CA SER A 124 -37.00 -4.59 9.65
C SER A 124 -38.22 -5.40 9.19
N GLY A 125 -38.11 -6.73 9.08
CA GLY A 125 -39.18 -7.59 8.55
C GLY A 125 -39.59 -7.30 7.10
N ILE A 126 -38.86 -6.41 6.40
CA ILE A 126 -39.24 -5.91 5.07
C ILE A 126 -38.83 -6.87 3.97
N LYS A 127 -37.68 -7.52 4.10
CA LYS A 127 -37.21 -8.64 3.25
C LYS A 127 -36.18 -9.44 3.99
N THR A 128 -36.40 -10.75 4.12
CA THR A 128 -35.38 -11.68 4.60
C THR A 128 -34.50 -12.15 3.41
N PRO A 129 -33.28 -12.66 3.66
CA PRO A 129 -32.45 -13.27 2.61
C PRO A 129 -33.16 -14.39 1.81
N GLU A 130 -34.20 -14.98 2.35
CA GLU A 130 -34.96 -16.08 1.76
C GLU A 130 -36.03 -15.60 0.77
N ASP A 131 -36.40 -14.30 0.79
CA ASP A 131 -37.41 -13.68 -0.10
C ASP A 131 -36.79 -13.10 -1.39
N GLU A 132 -35.58 -13.47 -1.78
CA GLU A 132 -34.89 -12.95 -2.97
C GLU A 132 -35.57 -13.39 -4.28
N ASN A 133 -36.76 -12.85 -4.57
CA ASN A 133 -37.17 -12.71 -5.96
C ASN A 133 -36.24 -11.76 -6.65
N TYR A 134 -35.61 -12.16 -7.75
CA TYR A 134 -34.70 -11.34 -8.53
C TYR A 134 -35.38 -10.04 -8.95
N GLU A 135 -34.91 -8.93 -8.46
CA GLU A 135 -35.37 -7.60 -8.85
C GLU A 135 -34.31 -6.89 -9.68
N THR A 136 -34.74 -6.16 -10.72
CA THR A 136 -33.85 -5.29 -11.48
C THR A 136 -33.35 -4.16 -10.58
N ARG A 137 -32.03 -3.99 -10.47
CA ARG A 137 -31.38 -3.02 -9.59
C ARG A 137 -30.48 -2.09 -10.40
N LEU A 138 -30.54 -0.81 -10.09
CA LEU A 138 -29.64 0.21 -10.65
C LEU A 138 -28.71 0.69 -9.55
N TYR A 139 -27.41 0.66 -9.83
CA TYR A 139 -26.39 1.14 -8.92
C TYR A 139 -25.59 2.27 -9.55
N THR A 140 -25.15 3.25 -8.75
CA THR A 140 -24.01 4.10 -9.08
C THR A 140 -22.73 3.45 -8.58
N CYS A 141 -21.64 3.62 -9.32
CA CYS A 141 -20.34 3.07 -8.98
C CYS A 141 -19.28 4.18 -9.07
N GLU A 142 -18.72 4.56 -7.92
CA GLU A 142 -17.71 5.60 -7.79
C GLU A 142 -16.40 5.01 -7.25
N GLY A 143 -15.28 5.65 -7.56
CA GLY A 143 -13.96 5.34 -6.99
C GLY A 143 -13.01 4.67 -7.95
N LYS A 144 -11.74 5.11 -7.88
CA LYS A 144 -10.66 4.67 -8.78
C LYS A 144 -9.88 3.44 -8.27
N ARG A 145 -9.89 3.18 -6.95
CA ARG A 145 -9.18 2.05 -6.30
C ARG A 145 -10.11 1.06 -5.66
N VAL A 146 -11.00 1.54 -4.81
CA VAL A 146 -12.07 0.76 -4.20
C VAL A 146 -13.38 1.33 -4.67
N ALA A 147 -14.24 0.49 -5.22
CA ALA A 147 -15.54 0.94 -5.71
C ALA A 147 -16.50 1.14 -4.54
N ARG A 148 -17.15 2.30 -4.48
CA ARG A 148 -18.35 2.53 -3.66
C ARG A 148 -19.56 2.30 -4.52
N LEU A 149 -20.37 1.35 -4.14
CA LEU A 149 -21.60 0.99 -4.81
C LEU A 149 -22.79 1.54 -4.03
N LYS A 150 -23.68 2.27 -4.71
CA LYS A 150 -24.89 2.83 -4.10
C LYS A 150 -26.09 2.48 -4.95
N GLN A 151 -27.08 1.83 -4.38
CA GLN A 151 -28.32 1.56 -5.09
C GLN A 151 -29.11 2.86 -5.24
N VAL A 152 -29.63 3.08 -6.44
CA VAL A 152 -30.45 4.25 -6.80
C VAL A 152 -31.76 3.79 -7.45
N PRO A 153 -32.81 4.62 -7.45
CA PRO A 153 -34.05 4.25 -8.12
C PRO A 153 -33.84 3.92 -9.60
N PHE A 154 -34.49 2.85 -10.07
CA PHE A 154 -34.45 2.47 -11.47
C PHE A 154 -35.32 3.40 -12.32
N THR A 155 -34.82 4.61 -12.58
CA THR A 155 -35.46 5.65 -13.36
C THR A 155 -34.43 6.38 -14.24
N GLN A 156 -34.87 6.96 -15.34
CA GLN A 156 -34.02 7.78 -16.21
C GLN A 156 -33.45 9.01 -15.47
N SER A 157 -34.20 9.58 -14.53
CA SER A 157 -33.74 10.73 -13.75
C SER A 157 -32.58 10.44 -12.82
N SER A 158 -32.26 9.17 -12.54
CA SER A 158 -31.10 8.76 -11.77
C SER A 158 -29.82 8.83 -12.59
N LEU A 159 -29.91 8.79 -13.93
CA LEU A 159 -28.73 8.80 -14.80
C LEU A 159 -28.17 10.22 -14.97
N ASN A 160 -26.84 10.33 -14.98
CA ASN A 160 -26.13 11.58 -15.22
C ASN A 160 -24.80 11.34 -15.99
N HIS A 161 -24.15 12.43 -16.43
CA HIS A 161 -22.91 12.37 -17.22
C HIS A 161 -21.64 12.09 -16.38
N ASP A 162 -21.71 12.23 -15.06
CA ASP A 162 -20.55 12.28 -14.19
C ASP A 162 -20.25 10.95 -13.49
N GLU A 163 -21.23 10.01 -13.53
CA GLU A 163 -21.16 8.73 -12.81
C GLU A 163 -21.19 7.52 -13.74
N ILE A 164 -20.79 6.38 -13.21
CA ILE A 164 -20.95 5.08 -13.85
C ILE A 164 -22.16 4.41 -13.21
N PHE A 165 -23.03 3.84 -14.07
CA PHE A 165 -24.21 3.12 -13.62
C PHE A 165 -24.07 1.64 -13.98
N ILE A 166 -24.46 0.77 -13.05
CA ILE A 166 -24.55 -0.67 -13.26
C ILE A 166 -26.01 -1.05 -13.11
N LEU A 167 -26.62 -1.45 -14.23
CA LEU A 167 -28.00 -1.96 -14.26
C LEU A 167 -27.94 -3.48 -14.27
N ASP A 168 -28.35 -4.08 -13.18
CA ASP A 168 -28.38 -5.51 -12.97
C ASP A 168 -29.80 -6.03 -13.25
N THR A 169 -29.96 -6.75 -14.37
CA THR A 169 -31.21 -7.37 -14.78
C THR A 169 -31.07 -8.89 -14.74
N LYS A 170 -32.20 -9.61 -14.70
CA LYS A 170 -32.20 -11.07 -14.56
C LYS A 170 -31.23 -11.80 -15.51
N ASP A 171 -31.11 -11.36 -16.75
CA ASP A 171 -30.39 -12.06 -17.80
C ASP A 171 -29.13 -11.34 -18.27
N LYS A 172 -29.00 -10.04 -17.93
CA LYS A 172 -27.92 -9.19 -18.44
C LYS A 172 -27.54 -8.09 -17.45
N ILE A 173 -26.26 -7.83 -17.33
CA ILE A 173 -25.73 -6.68 -16.59
C ILE A 173 -25.24 -5.63 -17.58
N PHE A 174 -25.72 -4.41 -17.45
CA PHE A 174 -25.26 -3.27 -18.24
C PHE A 174 -24.35 -2.38 -17.39
N GLN A 175 -23.21 -2.02 -17.92
CA GLN A 175 -22.39 -0.93 -17.40
C GLN A 175 -22.56 0.29 -18.31
N PHE A 176 -23.25 1.32 -17.80
CA PHE A 176 -23.40 2.59 -18.47
C PHE A 176 -22.31 3.56 -17.97
N ASN A 177 -21.50 4.08 -18.88
CA ASN A 177 -20.41 4.99 -18.57
C ASN A 177 -20.80 6.41 -18.92
N GLY A 178 -21.00 7.27 -17.93
CA GLY A 178 -21.21 8.71 -18.13
C GLY A 178 -20.08 9.35 -18.93
N ALA A 179 -20.38 10.40 -19.68
CA ALA A 179 -19.45 11.05 -20.58
C ALA A 179 -18.18 11.56 -19.90
N ASN A 180 -18.31 12.06 -18.67
CA ASN A 180 -17.23 12.68 -17.90
C ASN A 180 -16.42 11.69 -17.05
N THR A 181 -16.78 10.40 -17.00
CA THR A 181 -16.09 9.38 -16.21
C THR A 181 -14.73 9.03 -16.80
N ASN A 182 -13.75 8.70 -15.95
CA ASN A 182 -12.41 8.34 -16.39
C ASN A 182 -12.23 6.83 -16.64
N ASN A 183 -11.14 6.45 -17.30
CA ASN A 183 -10.90 5.05 -17.66
C ASN A 183 -10.62 4.13 -16.45
N ASN A 184 -10.08 4.68 -15.36
CA ASN A 184 -9.80 3.89 -14.16
C ASN A 184 -11.08 3.55 -13.41
N GLU A 185 -11.98 4.52 -13.26
CA GLU A 185 -13.32 4.28 -12.70
C GLU A 185 -14.09 3.27 -13.53
N ARG A 186 -14.10 3.44 -14.87
CA ARG A 186 -14.73 2.47 -15.80
C ARG A 186 -14.13 1.08 -15.67
N SER A 187 -12.80 1.00 -15.51
CA SER A 187 -12.11 -0.26 -15.36
C SER A 187 -12.39 -0.92 -14.00
N LYS A 188 -12.59 -0.11 -12.93
CA LYS A 188 -12.95 -0.61 -11.61
C LYS A 188 -14.39 -1.10 -11.56
N ALA A 189 -15.30 -0.43 -12.25
CA ALA A 189 -16.68 -0.86 -12.40
C ALA A 189 -16.80 -2.24 -13.07
N LEU A 190 -15.87 -2.64 -13.96
CA LEU A 190 -15.84 -4.00 -14.52
C LEU A 190 -15.60 -5.07 -13.44
N ASP A 191 -14.80 -4.77 -12.42
CA ASP A 191 -14.56 -5.71 -11.31
C ASP A 191 -15.84 -5.89 -10.49
N VAL A 192 -16.62 -4.81 -10.33
CA VAL A 192 -17.94 -4.85 -9.68
C VAL A 192 -18.94 -5.64 -10.52
N VAL A 193 -18.99 -5.42 -11.84
CA VAL A 193 -19.84 -6.18 -12.76
C VAL A 193 -19.50 -7.67 -12.69
N GLN A 194 -18.21 -8.03 -12.63
CA GLN A 194 -17.80 -9.43 -12.47
C GLN A 194 -18.26 -10.01 -11.13
N LEU A 195 -18.12 -9.24 -10.04
CA LEU A 195 -18.61 -9.66 -8.71
C LEU A 195 -20.13 -9.91 -8.73
N LEU A 196 -20.91 -9.01 -9.31
CA LEU A 196 -22.38 -9.17 -9.39
C LEU A 196 -22.74 -10.39 -10.23
N LYS A 197 -22.07 -10.58 -11.38
CA LYS A 197 -22.23 -11.74 -12.24
C LYS A 197 -21.98 -13.04 -11.50
N ASP A 198 -20.91 -13.12 -10.71
CA ASP A 198 -20.54 -14.33 -9.97
C ASP A 198 -21.49 -14.58 -8.79
N LYS A 199 -21.89 -13.53 -8.06
CA LYS A 199 -22.69 -13.63 -6.84
C LYS A 199 -24.18 -13.87 -7.09
N TYR A 200 -24.75 -13.22 -8.11
CA TYR A 200 -26.20 -13.24 -8.36
C TYR A 200 -26.62 -14.01 -9.61
N HIS A 201 -25.67 -14.32 -10.50
CA HIS A 201 -25.96 -14.98 -11.78
C HIS A 201 -25.17 -16.26 -11.98
N GLU A 202 -24.50 -16.77 -10.96
CA GLU A 202 -23.68 -17.99 -11.05
C GLU A 202 -22.67 -17.97 -12.23
N GLY A 203 -22.22 -16.78 -12.62
CA GLY A 203 -21.32 -16.56 -13.75
C GLY A 203 -21.98 -16.62 -15.15
N ASN A 204 -23.28 -16.88 -15.26
CA ASN A 204 -23.95 -17.23 -16.53
C ASN A 204 -24.61 -16.05 -17.27
N CYS A 205 -24.81 -14.87 -16.64
CA CYS A 205 -25.43 -13.74 -17.34
C CYS A 205 -24.50 -13.10 -18.40
N THR A 206 -25.10 -12.41 -19.34
CA THR A 206 -24.35 -11.63 -20.34
C THR A 206 -24.06 -10.22 -19.80
N VAL A 207 -22.98 -9.59 -20.31
CA VAL A 207 -22.59 -8.23 -19.94
C VAL A 207 -22.60 -7.33 -21.15
N ALA A 208 -23.06 -6.10 -20.99
CA ALA A 208 -23.06 -5.07 -22.03
C ALA A 208 -22.50 -3.76 -21.49
N ILE A 209 -21.65 -3.11 -22.25
CA ILE A 209 -21.06 -1.83 -21.91
C ILE A 209 -21.62 -0.77 -22.86
N VAL A 210 -22.26 0.22 -22.25
CA VAL A 210 -22.90 1.34 -22.94
C VAL A 210 -22.14 2.62 -22.61
N ALA A 211 -21.79 3.39 -23.62
CA ALA A 211 -21.16 4.69 -23.45
C ALA A 211 -22.17 5.82 -23.67
N ASP A 212 -22.10 6.82 -22.82
CA ASP A 212 -22.81 8.07 -23.05
C ASP A 212 -22.05 8.89 -24.11
N ASP A 213 -22.45 8.71 -25.36
CA ASP A 213 -21.88 9.44 -26.51
C ASP A 213 -22.77 10.64 -26.95
N GLY A 214 -23.82 10.94 -26.20
CA GLY A 214 -24.77 12.02 -26.50
C GLY A 214 -25.58 11.83 -27.77
N LYS A 215 -25.54 10.63 -28.42
CA LYS A 215 -26.30 10.34 -29.62
C LYS A 215 -27.51 9.52 -29.27
N GLN A 216 -28.62 9.83 -29.94
CA GLN A 216 -29.81 8.99 -29.86
C GLN A 216 -29.49 7.63 -30.47
N PRO A 217 -29.62 6.52 -29.75
CA PRO A 217 -29.44 5.20 -30.32
C PRO A 217 -30.54 4.93 -31.35
N THR A 218 -30.22 4.18 -32.40
CA THR A 218 -31.23 3.70 -33.34
C THR A 218 -32.14 2.75 -32.58
N GLU A 219 -33.46 3.05 -32.58
CA GLU A 219 -34.42 2.30 -31.80
C GLU A 219 -34.30 0.79 -32.01
N GLY A 220 -34.14 0.06 -30.92
CA GLY A 220 -34.13 -1.40 -30.87
C GLY A 220 -32.91 -2.12 -31.46
N SER A 221 -31.87 -1.42 -31.86
CA SER A 221 -30.66 -2.04 -32.39
C SER A 221 -29.44 -1.76 -31.52
N GLY A 222 -28.65 -2.83 -31.22
CA GLY A 222 -27.41 -2.76 -30.47
C GLY A 222 -27.59 -2.68 -28.98
N LEU A 223 -26.43 -2.71 -28.25
CA LEU A 223 -26.40 -2.74 -26.78
C LEU A 223 -26.97 -1.47 -26.16
N SER A 224 -26.74 -0.32 -26.77
CA SER A 224 -27.31 0.96 -26.32
C SER A 224 -28.82 1.01 -26.51
N GLY A 225 -29.35 0.49 -27.63
CA GLY A 225 -30.80 0.41 -27.86
C GLY A 225 -31.52 -0.50 -26.83
N GLU A 226 -30.92 -1.65 -26.50
CA GLU A 226 -31.43 -2.54 -25.45
C GLU A 226 -31.44 -1.86 -24.07
N PHE A 227 -30.38 -1.16 -23.70
CA PHE A 227 -30.30 -0.44 -22.43
C PHE A 227 -31.40 0.60 -22.31
N TRP A 228 -31.57 1.47 -23.32
CA TRP A 228 -32.55 2.53 -23.29
C TRP A 228 -34.00 2.00 -23.35
N ALA A 229 -34.21 0.86 -24.01
CA ALA A 229 -35.55 0.23 -24.04
C ALA A 229 -36.05 -0.16 -22.65
N LEU A 230 -35.11 -0.55 -21.74
CA LEU A 230 -35.46 -0.86 -20.34
C LEU A 230 -35.95 0.37 -19.55
N PHE A 231 -35.53 1.56 -19.95
CA PHE A 231 -36.02 2.84 -19.38
C PHE A 231 -37.21 3.44 -20.11
N GLY A 232 -37.79 2.71 -21.08
CA GLY A 232 -38.93 3.19 -21.88
C GLY A 232 -38.59 4.09 -23.07
N GLY A 233 -37.29 4.09 -23.48
CA GLY A 233 -36.78 4.86 -24.62
C GLY A 233 -35.70 5.85 -24.22
N PHE A 234 -35.04 6.42 -25.22
CA PHE A 234 -33.97 7.39 -25.00
C PHE A 234 -34.51 8.72 -24.47
N ALA A 235 -33.84 9.25 -23.43
CA ALA A 235 -34.06 10.62 -22.98
C ALA A 235 -32.72 11.32 -22.77
N SER A 236 -32.71 12.65 -22.86
CA SER A 236 -31.52 13.44 -22.55
C SER A 236 -31.18 13.32 -21.07
N ILE A 237 -29.92 12.99 -20.80
CA ILE A 237 -29.38 12.84 -19.45
C ILE A 237 -29.11 14.22 -18.87
N GLY A 238 -29.42 14.43 -17.59
CA GLY A 238 -29.15 15.64 -16.85
C GLY A 238 -27.70 15.70 -16.31
N LYS A 239 -27.33 16.86 -15.80
CA LYS A 239 -26.16 16.96 -14.93
C LYS A 239 -26.51 16.43 -13.55
N LYS A 240 -25.50 15.90 -12.85
CA LYS A 240 -25.65 15.51 -11.44
C LYS A 240 -26.23 16.70 -10.66
N THR A 241 -27.39 16.54 -10.06
CA THR A 241 -27.93 17.52 -9.11
C THR A 241 -27.19 17.31 -7.81
N ALA A 242 -26.48 18.34 -7.36
CA ALA A 242 -25.81 18.30 -6.06
C ALA A 242 -26.87 18.07 -4.98
N SER A 243 -26.78 16.94 -4.28
CA SER A 243 -27.57 16.70 -3.08
C SER A 243 -26.87 17.36 -1.89
N GLU A 244 -27.61 17.72 -0.84
CA GLU A 244 -27.01 18.23 0.40
C GLU A 244 -25.98 17.28 1.00
N ASN A 245 -26.03 15.99 0.65
CA ASN A 245 -25.08 14.96 1.08
C ASN A 245 -23.79 14.93 0.25
N ASP A 246 -23.74 15.62 -0.90
CA ASP A 246 -22.54 15.67 -1.77
C ASP A 246 -21.58 16.83 -1.40
N ILE A 247 -21.93 17.62 -0.38
CA ILE A 247 -21.07 18.69 0.13
C ILE A 247 -19.89 18.02 0.84
N ILE A 248 -18.74 18.00 0.17
CA ILE A 248 -17.48 17.58 0.80
C ILE A 248 -17.16 18.61 1.89
N PRO A 249 -17.10 18.21 3.17
CA PRO A 249 -16.80 19.16 4.25
C PRO A 249 -15.42 19.76 4.00
N GLU A 250 -15.31 21.09 4.00
CA GLU A 250 -14.02 21.76 3.88
C GLU A 250 -13.17 21.51 5.13
N LYS A 251 -11.87 21.32 4.92
CA LYS A 251 -10.91 21.18 5.99
C LYS A 251 -10.77 22.52 6.73
N THR A 252 -11.36 22.61 7.91
CA THR A 252 -11.25 23.78 8.79
C THR A 252 -10.07 23.64 9.75
N PRO A 253 -9.52 24.75 10.31
CA PRO A 253 -8.53 24.66 11.36
C PRO A 253 -9.03 23.78 12.50
N ALA A 254 -8.18 22.86 12.97
CA ALA A 254 -8.55 21.93 14.01
C ALA A 254 -8.84 22.66 15.34
N LYS A 255 -9.93 22.29 16.00
CA LYS A 255 -10.34 22.80 17.32
C LYS A 255 -10.46 21.66 18.31
N LEU A 256 -9.95 21.86 19.51
CA LEU A 256 -9.97 20.87 20.59
C LEU A 256 -11.01 21.26 21.64
N TYR A 257 -11.78 20.26 22.08
CA TYR A 257 -12.79 20.39 23.12
C TYR A 257 -12.56 19.32 24.19
N CYS A 258 -12.77 19.67 25.46
CA CYS A 258 -12.69 18.74 26.58
C CYS A 258 -14.10 18.25 26.93
N ILE A 259 -14.27 16.95 27.14
CA ILE A 259 -15.50 16.35 27.66
C ILE A 259 -15.38 16.28 29.18
N ALA A 260 -16.28 16.98 29.89
CA ALA A 260 -16.32 16.98 31.34
C ALA A 260 -17.76 16.80 31.82
N GLY A 261 -18.09 15.68 32.46
CA GLY A 261 -19.43 15.39 32.97
C GLY A 261 -20.52 15.39 31.87
N GLY A 262 -20.23 14.87 30.67
CA GLY A 262 -21.16 14.85 29.53
C GLY A 262 -21.30 16.17 28.79
N GLN A 263 -20.58 17.23 29.23
CA GLN A 263 -20.59 18.54 28.55
C GLN A 263 -19.28 18.80 27.83
N VAL A 264 -19.38 19.49 26.69
CA VAL A 264 -18.26 19.84 25.81
C VAL A 264 -17.81 21.27 26.13
N GLN A 265 -16.51 21.45 26.43
CA GLN A 265 -15.91 22.73 26.73
C GLN A 265 -14.75 23.01 25.79
N ASP A 266 -14.67 24.26 25.28
CA ASP A 266 -13.57 24.68 24.40
C ASP A 266 -12.23 24.63 25.15
N VAL A 267 -11.18 24.09 24.47
CA VAL A 267 -9.81 24.17 24.95
C VAL A 267 -9.10 25.26 24.17
N VAL A 268 -8.79 26.36 24.87
CA VAL A 268 -8.14 27.54 24.31
C VAL A 268 -6.63 27.33 24.33
N GLY A 269 -5.95 27.57 23.21
CA GLY A 269 -4.49 27.50 23.07
C GLY A 269 -4.03 26.88 21.78
N GLU A 270 -2.72 26.93 21.53
CA GLU A 270 -2.11 26.23 20.39
C GLU A 270 -2.16 24.72 20.61
N LEU A 271 -2.58 23.98 19.57
CA LEU A 271 -2.74 22.54 19.66
C LEU A 271 -1.39 21.85 19.91
N SER A 272 -1.22 21.34 21.12
CA SER A 272 -0.05 20.58 21.55
C SER A 272 -0.47 19.31 22.30
N LYS A 273 0.35 18.28 22.22
CA LYS A 273 0.13 17.00 22.92
C LYS A 273 -0.07 17.18 24.43
N SER A 274 0.53 18.21 25.05
CA SER A 274 0.44 18.50 26.46
C SER A 274 -0.98 18.87 26.92
N LEU A 275 -1.86 19.30 26.02
CA LEU A 275 -3.26 19.60 26.34
C LEU A 275 -4.07 18.35 26.62
N LEU A 276 -3.63 17.17 26.13
CA LEU A 276 -4.33 15.92 26.27
C LEU A 276 -3.99 15.24 27.61
N ARG A 277 -4.86 15.41 28.60
CA ARG A 277 -4.71 14.81 29.94
C ARG A 277 -5.18 13.36 29.97
N THR A 278 -4.44 12.53 30.69
CA THR A 278 -4.71 11.08 30.78
C THR A 278 -6.02 10.70 31.46
N ASP A 279 -6.59 11.61 32.24
CA ASP A 279 -7.82 11.44 33.03
C ASP A 279 -9.07 12.07 32.36
N LYS A 280 -8.97 12.52 31.10
CA LYS A 280 -10.03 13.22 30.36
C LYS A 280 -10.32 12.59 29.00
N CYS A 281 -11.48 12.95 28.46
CA CYS A 281 -11.83 12.72 27.04
C CYS A 281 -11.84 14.05 26.29
N TYR A 282 -11.51 14.00 24.99
CA TYR A 282 -11.46 15.19 24.14
C TYR A 282 -12.10 14.90 22.78
N ILE A 283 -12.70 15.95 22.20
CA ILE A 283 -13.13 15.97 20.81
C ILE A 283 -12.18 16.89 20.05
N LEU A 284 -11.58 16.41 18.97
CA LEU A 284 -10.84 17.21 18.00
C LEU A 284 -11.64 17.26 16.71
N TYR A 285 -12.09 18.44 16.31
CA TYR A 285 -12.83 18.67 15.07
C TYR A 285 -11.98 19.44 14.07
N CYS A 286 -11.84 18.94 12.83
CA CYS A 286 -11.02 19.53 11.76
C CYS A 286 -11.78 19.74 10.43
N GLY A 287 -13.11 19.90 10.51
CA GLY A 287 -13.98 20.08 9.34
C GLY A 287 -14.42 18.77 8.72
N THR A 288 -13.50 17.97 8.26
CA THR A 288 -13.75 16.67 7.60
C THR A 288 -13.88 15.51 8.58
N HIS A 289 -13.41 15.66 9.82
CA HIS A 289 -13.28 14.57 10.79
C HIS A 289 -13.55 15.04 12.21
N VAL A 290 -14.19 14.19 12.99
CA VAL A 290 -14.35 14.31 14.43
C VAL A 290 -13.58 13.17 15.08
N PHE A 291 -12.54 13.49 15.84
CA PHE A 291 -11.79 12.52 16.62
C PHE A 291 -12.23 12.59 18.09
N VAL A 292 -12.49 11.43 18.68
CA VAL A 292 -12.80 11.27 20.10
C VAL A 292 -11.59 10.64 20.78
N TRP A 293 -10.76 11.44 21.41
CA TRP A 293 -9.60 10.94 22.12
C TRP A 293 -9.93 10.62 23.57
N VAL A 294 -9.55 9.43 24.05
CA VAL A 294 -9.89 8.90 25.37
C VAL A 294 -8.60 8.65 26.16
N GLY A 295 -8.44 9.36 27.26
CA GLY A 295 -7.31 9.18 28.18
C GLY A 295 -7.33 7.82 28.85
N ARG A 296 -6.16 7.26 29.14
CA ARG A 296 -6.01 5.93 29.73
C ARG A 296 -6.64 5.84 31.13
N ALA A 297 -6.49 6.89 31.94
CA ALA A 297 -6.98 6.96 33.31
C ALA A 297 -8.43 7.50 33.44
N THR A 298 -9.11 7.76 32.32
CA THR A 298 -10.51 8.21 32.31
C THR A 298 -11.42 7.14 32.89
N ARG A 299 -12.46 7.55 33.61
CA ARG A 299 -13.46 6.65 34.20
C ARG A 299 -14.20 5.87 33.11
N LEU A 300 -14.62 4.63 33.42
CA LEU A 300 -15.29 3.75 32.46
C LEU A 300 -16.59 4.36 31.92
N GLU A 301 -17.35 5.05 32.78
CA GLU A 301 -18.59 5.75 32.41
C GLU A 301 -18.32 6.85 31.37
N ASP A 302 -17.33 7.72 31.64
CA ASP A 302 -16.91 8.77 30.70
C ASP A 302 -16.39 8.19 29.38
N LYS A 303 -15.68 7.04 29.42
CA LYS A 303 -15.23 6.32 28.22
C LYS A 303 -16.39 5.85 27.35
N LYS A 304 -17.45 5.33 28.00
CA LYS A 304 -18.67 4.87 27.30
C LYS A 304 -19.47 6.03 26.73
N ALA A 305 -19.62 7.11 27.52
CA ALA A 305 -20.39 8.29 27.11
C ALA A 305 -19.70 9.12 26.02
N ALA A 306 -18.38 9.01 25.85
CA ALA A 306 -17.61 9.87 24.96
C ALA A 306 -18.07 9.84 23.49
N MET A 307 -18.51 8.67 22.97
CA MET A 307 -19.05 8.57 21.63
C MET A 307 -20.42 9.25 21.50
N GLN A 308 -21.30 9.03 22.47
CA GLN A 308 -22.61 9.68 22.46
C GLN A 308 -22.46 11.20 22.53
N THR A 309 -21.56 11.71 23.41
CA THR A 309 -21.26 13.14 23.49
C THR A 309 -20.74 13.69 22.16
N ALA A 310 -19.98 12.90 21.39
CA ALA A 310 -19.51 13.31 20.06
C ALA A 310 -20.64 13.36 19.03
N GLU A 311 -21.61 12.45 19.09
CA GLU A 311 -22.81 12.50 18.24
C GLU A 311 -23.67 13.73 18.57
N GLU A 312 -23.88 14.01 19.85
CA GLU A 312 -24.58 15.22 20.31
C GLU A 312 -23.83 16.50 19.88
N PHE A 313 -22.48 16.48 19.93
CA PHE A 313 -21.64 17.57 19.44
C PHE A 313 -21.84 17.84 17.95
N ILE A 314 -21.93 16.80 17.12
CA ILE A 314 -22.17 16.91 15.67
C ILE A 314 -23.52 17.57 15.42
N VAL A 315 -24.56 17.15 16.13
CA VAL A 315 -25.93 17.70 16.01
C VAL A 315 -25.95 19.17 16.48
N ASN A 316 -25.42 19.46 17.66
CA ASN A 316 -25.46 20.78 18.29
C ASN A 316 -24.67 21.86 17.53
N HIS A 317 -23.64 21.44 16.76
CA HIS A 317 -22.81 22.35 15.96
C HIS A 317 -23.20 22.36 14.46
N ASN A 318 -24.34 21.75 14.09
CA ASN A 318 -24.79 21.62 12.70
C ASN A 318 -23.71 21.05 11.76
N ILE A 319 -22.91 20.11 12.27
CA ILE A 319 -21.89 19.41 11.47
C ILE A 319 -22.61 18.36 10.63
N SER A 320 -22.16 18.16 9.38
CA SER A 320 -22.74 17.12 8.52
C SER A 320 -22.70 15.75 9.21
N LYS A 321 -23.82 15.05 9.20
CA LYS A 321 -23.90 13.68 9.73
C LYS A 321 -22.93 12.72 9.02
N SER A 322 -22.57 13.01 7.76
CA SER A 322 -21.59 12.25 6.98
C SER A 322 -20.12 12.46 7.41
N THR A 323 -19.84 13.40 8.33
CA THR A 323 -18.50 13.62 8.87
C THR A 323 -17.98 12.36 9.54
N LEU A 324 -16.75 11.95 9.19
CA LEU A 324 -16.10 10.78 9.77
C LEU A 324 -15.90 10.94 11.28
N VAL A 325 -16.20 9.90 12.04
CA VAL A 325 -15.97 9.88 13.49
C VAL A 325 -15.04 8.72 13.85
N THR A 326 -13.94 9.06 14.53
CA THR A 326 -12.95 8.07 14.95
C THR A 326 -12.67 8.20 16.45
N ARG A 327 -12.86 7.12 17.20
CA ARG A 327 -12.52 7.05 18.62
C ARG A 327 -11.14 6.42 18.80
N LEU A 328 -10.29 7.11 19.57
CA LEU A 328 -8.88 6.78 19.78
C LEU A 328 -8.58 6.64 21.27
N MET A 329 -7.82 5.63 21.62
CA MET A 329 -7.26 5.50 22.97
C MET A 329 -5.88 6.14 23.05
N GLN A 330 -5.57 6.72 24.19
CA GLN A 330 -4.22 7.24 24.48
C GLN A 330 -3.15 6.18 24.18
N SER A 331 -2.11 6.56 23.45
CA SER A 331 -1.00 5.73 22.91
C SER A 331 -1.35 4.86 21.71
N HIS A 332 -2.57 5.00 21.16
CA HIS A 332 -3.01 4.34 19.93
C HIS A 332 -3.54 5.35 18.91
N GLU A 333 -2.98 6.57 18.94
CA GLU A 333 -3.37 7.65 18.05
C GLU A 333 -2.90 7.37 16.62
N THR A 334 -3.81 7.63 15.65
CA THR A 334 -3.51 7.53 14.23
C THR A 334 -2.65 8.69 13.75
N SER A 335 -1.94 8.52 12.63
CA SER A 335 -1.16 9.60 12.00
C SER A 335 -2.04 10.78 11.59
N SER A 336 -3.27 10.51 11.14
CA SER A 336 -4.27 11.54 10.81
C SER A 336 -4.68 12.40 12.00
N PHE A 337 -4.80 11.82 13.20
CA PHE A 337 -5.04 12.59 14.43
C PHE A 337 -3.82 13.42 14.82
N LYS A 338 -2.63 12.80 14.84
CA LYS A 338 -1.37 13.44 15.25
C LYS A 338 -0.99 14.62 14.35
N SER A 339 -1.28 14.55 13.05
CA SER A 339 -0.96 15.61 12.08
C SER A 339 -1.67 16.95 12.33
N ASN A 340 -2.69 16.97 13.21
CA ASN A 340 -3.37 18.21 13.59
C ASN A 340 -2.64 18.97 14.71
N PHE A 341 -1.58 18.39 15.29
CA PHE A 341 -0.79 19.01 16.35
C PHE A 341 0.55 19.50 15.77
N GLY A 342 1.05 20.63 16.23
CA GLY A 342 2.26 21.26 15.69
C GLY A 342 3.51 20.40 15.83
N SER A 343 3.60 19.58 16.89
CA SER A 343 4.60 18.54 17.08
C SER A 343 4.02 17.44 17.95
N TRP A 344 4.06 16.21 17.47
CA TRP A 344 3.63 15.04 18.25
C TRP A 344 4.78 14.29 18.91
N THR A 345 5.97 14.30 18.27
CA THR A 345 7.16 13.70 18.84
C THR A 345 7.65 14.53 20.00
N THR A 346 7.56 14.01 21.22
CA THR A 346 8.35 14.53 22.32
C THR A 346 9.82 14.20 22.03
N ALA A 347 10.62 15.24 21.83
CA ALA A 347 12.07 15.14 21.90
C ALA A 347 12.44 14.70 23.32
N SER A 348 12.48 13.43 23.58
CA SER A 348 13.06 12.75 24.72
C SER A 348 12.32 11.45 24.98
N THR A 349 13.13 10.42 25.15
CA THR A 349 12.80 9.07 25.59
C THR A 349 12.34 8.13 24.49
N ALA A 350 13.32 7.61 23.80
CA ALA A 350 13.47 6.17 23.74
C ALA A 350 13.44 5.64 25.20
N ALA A 351 12.27 5.68 25.85
CA ALA A 351 12.01 4.88 27.04
C ALA A 351 11.23 3.67 26.57
N PRO A 352 11.78 2.48 26.78
CA PRO A 352 11.19 1.28 26.24
C PRO A 352 9.85 1.05 26.90
N PHE A 353 8.90 0.61 26.08
CA PHE A 353 7.60 0.07 26.48
C PHE A 353 7.71 -1.17 27.41
N GLU A 354 8.88 -1.39 28.02
CA GLU A 354 9.20 -2.54 28.87
C GLU A 354 9.00 -2.36 30.37
N GLU A 355 8.76 -1.13 30.87
CA GLU A 355 8.65 -0.98 32.33
C GLU A 355 7.45 -1.70 32.96
N GLY A 356 6.39 -1.97 32.22
CA GLY A 356 5.26 -2.73 32.77
C GLY A 356 5.47 -4.24 32.74
N ARG A 357 6.15 -4.78 31.72
CA ARG A 357 6.39 -6.23 31.58
C ARG A 357 7.55 -6.72 32.43
N GLY A 358 8.58 -5.91 32.60
CA GLY A 358 9.72 -6.25 33.45
C GLY A 358 9.32 -6.35 34.93
N LYS A 359 8.44 -5.49 35.41
CA LYS A 359 7.94 -5.52 36.81
C LYS A 359 7.03 -6.71 37.06
N VAL A 360 6.17 -7.08 36.08
CA VAL A 360 5.30 -8.27 36.20
C VAL A 360 6.11 -9.57 36.12
N ALA A 361 7.09 -9.64 35.20
CA ALA A 361 7.99 -10.80 35.09
C ALA A 361 8.91 -10.95 36.32
N ALA A 362 9.38 -9.85 36.90
CA ALA A 362 10.16 -9.85 38.13
C ALA A 362 9.30 -10.25 39.36
N MET A 363 8.05 -9.79 39.42
CA MET A 363 7.10 -10.14 40.47
C MET A 363 6.65 -11.61 40.39
N LEU A 364 6.48 -12.16 39.16
CA LEU A 364 6.20 -13.59 38.94
C LEU A 364 7.41 -14.49 39.27
N LYS A 365 8.65 -14.01 38.99
CA LYS A 365 9.87 -14.71 39.41
C LYS A 365 10.05 -14.73 40.94
N GLN A 366 9.64 -13.70 41.63
CA GLN A 366 9.68 -13.61 43.11
C GLN A 366 8.64 -14.53 43.76
N GLN A 367 7.57 -14.93 43.05
CA GLN A 367 6.52 -15.81 43.53
C GLN A 367 6.74 -17.29 43.19
N GLY A 368 7.94 -17.69 42.76
CA GLY A 368 8.33 -19.10 42.64
C GLY A 368 7.61 -19.92 41.56
N GLY A 369 6.97 -19.26 40.62
CA GLY A 369 6.27 -19.94 39.51
C GLY A 369 7.25 -20.44 38.46
N LEU A 370 7.65 -21.67 38.49
CA LEU A 370 8.36 -22.39 37.43
C LEU A 370 7.38 -22.65 36.27
N LEU A 371 7.46 -21.85 35.20
CA LEU A 371 6.85 -22.19 33.92
C LEU A 371 7.65 -23.32 33.25
N LYS A 372 7.26 -24.54 33.50
CA LYS A 372 7.64 -25.72 32.69
C LYS A 372 6.95 -25.59 31.34
N GLY A 373 7.75 -25.54 30.26
CA GLY A 373 7.25 -25.69 28.90
C GLY A 373 7.50 -24.51 27.95
N GLN A 374 8.69 -23.90 27.98
CA GLN A 374 9.17 -23.17 26.80
C GLN A 374 10.12 -24.08 26.05
N THR A 375 9.62 -24.71 24.99
CA THR A 375 10.46 -25.12 23.86
C THR A 375 11.30 -23.92 23.44
N LYS A 376 12.62 -24.12 23.32
CA LYS A 376 13.53 -23.14 22.70
C LYS A 376 12.87 -22.71 21.39
N PRO A 377 12.70 -21.40 21.12
CA PRO A 377 12.33 -20.98 19.79
C PRO A 377 13.38 -21.51 18.85
N SER A 378 12.97 -22.27 17.83
CA SER A 378 13.81 -22.56 16.69
C SER A 378 14.39 -21.25 16.17
N PRO A 379 15.63 -21.21 15.68
CA PRO A 379 16.16 -20.03 15.03
C PRO A 379 15.17 -19.61 13.95
N VAL A 380 14.61 -18.42 14.06
CA VAL A 380 13.87 -17.81 12.96
C VAL A 380 14.93 -17.61 11.89
N GLU A 381 14.90 -18.40 10.83
CA GLU A 381 15.67 -18.13 9.63
C GLU A 381 15.27 -16.72 9.18
N GLU A 382 16.20 -15.77 9.23
CA GLU A 382 15.99 -14.43 8.67
C GLU A 382 15.76 -14.63 7.17
N GLU A 383 14.55 -14.32 6.67
CA GLU A 383 14.27 -14.33 5.24
C GLU A 383 15.25 -13.37 4.55
N VAL A 384 15.98 -13.88 3.56
CA VAL A 384 16.88 -13.04 2.76
C VAL A 384 16.02 -12.02 2.00
N PRO A 385 16.26 -10.72 2.18
CA PRO A 385 15.52 -9.70 1.45
C PRO A 385 15.79 -9.81 -0.06
N PRO A 386 14.88 -9.35 -0.93
CA PRO A 386 15.12 -9.37 -2.37
C PRO A 386 16.24 -8.42 -2.73
N LEU A 387 17.33 -8.99 -3.26
CA LEU A 387 18.54 -8.27 -3.67
C LEU A 387 18.54 -8.03 -5.19
N LEU A 388 19.34 -7.06 -5.63
CA LEU A 388 19.60 -6.83 -7.05
C LEU A 388 20.35 -8.03 -7.66
N PRO A 389 20.22 -8.27 -9.00
CA PRO A 389 20.97 -9.33 -9.67
C PRO A 389 22.50 -9.18 -9.45
N GLU A 390 23.20 -10.29 -9.21
CA GLU A 390 24.65 -10.29 -8.89
C GLU A 390 25.55 -10.06 -10.11
N ASN A 391 25.00 -10.09 -11.34
CA ASN A 391 25.76 -10.00 -12.59
C ASN A 391 25.96 -8.56 -13.09
N GLY A 392 25.80 -7.57 -12.23
CA GLY A 392 25.91 -6.17 -12.62
C GLY A 392 27.35 -5.63 -12.60
N GLU A 393 27.52 -4.49 -13.25
CA GLU A 393 28.75 -3.70 -13.26
C GLU A 393 28.57 -2.47 -12.36
N LEU A 394 29.53 -2.24 -11.46
CA LEU A 394 29.51 -1.16 -10.50
C LEU A 394 30.52 -0.07 -10.86
N GLU A 395 30.05 1.15 -11.01
CA GLU A 395 30.87 2.36 -11.13
C GLU A 395 30.61 3.28 -9.95
N VAL A 396 31.67 3.85 -9.39
CA VAL A 396 31.59 4.76 -8.24
C VAL A 396 32.38 6.04 -8.54
N TRP A 397 31.80 7.17 -8.18
CA TRP A 397 32.43 8.48 -8.27
C TRP A 397 32.46 9.15 -6.91
N HIS A 398 33.58 9.77 -6.60
CA HIS A 398 33.78 10.65 -5.45
C HIS A 398 33.45 12.10 -5.86
N ILE A 399 32.78 12.82 -5.00
CA ILE A 399 32.41 14.23 -5.18
C ILE A 399 33.40 15.10 -4.41
N ASP A 400 34.03 16.04 -5.10
CA ASP A 400 34.94 17.01 -4.53
C ASP A 400 34.64 18.40 -5.15
N GLY A 401 33.87 19.22 -4.47
CA GLY A 401 33.32 20.44 -5.01
C GLY A 401 32.54 20.17 -6.29
N GLU A 402 32.75 20.99 -7.34
CA GLU A 402 32.06 20.80 -8.63
C GLU A 402 32.54 19.57 -9.42
N SER A 403 33.65 18.95 -9.01
CA SER A 403 34.27 17.82 -9.72
C SER A 403 33.66 16.48 -9.29
N LYS A 404 33.50 15.59 -10.26
CA LYS A 404 33.13 14.20 -10.07
C LYS A 404 34.27 13.33 -10.62
N THR A 405 34.97 12.63 -9.74
CA THR A 405 36.12 11.79 -10.08
C THR A 405 35.76 10.31 -9.93
N PRO A 406 36.06 9.46 -10.94
CA PRO A 406 35.79 8.03 -10.80
C PRO A 406 36.74 7.45 -9.73
N VAL A 407 36.17 6.61 -8.86
CA VAL A 407 36.94 5.88 -7.85
C VAL A 407 37.65 4.72 -8.53
N PRO A 408 38.97 4.52 -8.29
CA PRO A 408 39.70 3.38 -8.82
C PRO A 408 39.07 2.05 -8.40
N LYS A 409 39.17 1.01 -9.25
CA LYS A 409 38.56 -0.29 -8.98
C LYS A 409 39.02 -0.92 -7.67
N GLU A 410 40.24 -0.70 -7.28
CA GLU A 410 40.86 -1.13 -6.03
C GLU A 410 40.32 -0.41 -4.78
N ASP A 411 39.64 0.72 -4.95
CA ASP A 411 39.04 1.51 -3.86
C ASP A 411 37.51 1.49 -3.85
N ILE A 412 36.88 0.80 -4.82
CA ILE A 412 35.42 0.63 -4.83
C ILE A 412 35.01 -0.15 -3.58
N GLY A 413 34.11 0.43 -2.78
CA GLY A 413 33.66 -0.13 -1.50
C GLY A 413 34.25 0.60 -0.28
N LYS A 414 35.25 1.48 -0.45
CA LYS A 414 35.73 2.38 0.61
C LYS A 414 34.96 3.68 0.57
N PHE A 415 34.28 4.00 1.67
CA PHE A 415 33.56 5.24 1.86
C PHE A 415 34.09 6.00 3.06
N TYR A 416 34.25 7.30 2.92
CA TYR A 416 34.68 8.16 4.02
C TYR A 416 33.51 8.97 4.58
N SER A 417 33.42 9.08 5.91
CA SER A 417 32.32 9.75 6.59
C SER A 417 32.19 11.25 6.28
N GLY A 418 33.28 11.89 5.83
CA GLY A 418 33.31 13.28 5.44
C GLY A 418 33.00 13.56 3.96
N ASP A 419 32.75 12.52 3.17
CA ASP A 419 32.61 12.60 1.71
C ASP A 419 31.22 12.21 1.22
N CYS A 420 30.95 12.48 -0.05
CA CYS A 420 29.77 12.06 -0.79
C CYS A 420 30.19 11.26 -2.03
N TYR A 421 29.42 10.24 -2.37
CA TYR A 421 29.68 9.36 -3.51
C TYR A 421 28.45 9.16 -4.37
N ILE A 422 28.66 8.94 -5.68
CA ILE A 422 27.62 8.48 -6.59
C ILE A 422 27.98 7.06 -7.02
N CYS A 423 27.05 6.13 -6.86
CA CYS A 423 27.18 4.72 -7.21
C CYS A 423 26.16 4.38 -8.30
N ASP A 424 26.62 3.86 -9.43
CA ASP A 424 25.76 3.33 -10.50
C ASP A 424 26.03 1.84 -10.67
N TYR A 425 25.05 1.03 -10.31
CA TYR A 425 25.08 -0.40 -10.51
C TYR A 425 24.19 -0.76 -11.68
N SER A 426 24.80 -1.17 -12.80
CA SER A 426 24.08 -1.53 -14.03
C SER A 426 24.00 -3.03 -14.17
N TYR A 427 22.78 -3.57 -14.42
CA TYR A 427 22.51 -5.00 -14.49
C TYR A 427 21.47 -5.30 -15.59
N ASP A 428 21.45 -6.55 -16.05
CA ASP A 428 20.54 -6.96 -17.12
C ASP A 428 19.26 -7.60 -16.56
N VAL A 429 18.09 -7.10 -17.04
CA VAL A 429 16.77 -7.65 -16.76
C VAL A 429 16.05 -7.87 -18.09
N ASN A 430 15.74 -9.12 -18.43
CA ASN A 430 15.00 -9.47 -19.67
C ASN A 430 15.62 -8.84 -20.93
N ASP A 431 16.94 -9.01 -21.12
CA ASP A 431 17.74 -8.46 -22.24
C ASP A 431 17.75 -6.92 -22.32
N LYS A 432 17.45 -6.23 -21.22
CA LYS A 432 17.55 -4.78 -21.12
C LYS A 432 18.47 -4.41 -19.95
N LYS A 433 19.37 -3.47 -20.21
CA LYS A 433 20.23 -2.90 -19.18
C LYS A 433 19.43 -1.93 -18.32
N ASP A 434 19.34 -2.20 -17.03
CA ASP A 434 18.73 -1.33 -16.02
C ASP A 434 19.80 -0.79 -15.07
N HIS A 435 19.51 0.25 -14.31
CA HIS A 435 20.46 0.95 -13.47
C HIS A 435 19.88 1.25 -12.08
N TYR A 436 20.68 0.97 -11.07
CA TYR A 436 20.46 1.39 -9.69
C TYR A 436 21.47 2.51 -9.36
N LEU A 437 21.03 3.76 -9.49
CA LEU A 437 21.84 4.96 -9.33
C LEU A 437 21.58 5.59 -7.97
N CYS A 438 22.56 5.54 -7.06
CA CYS A 438 22.41 6.08 -5.71
C CYS A 438 23.48 7.12 -5.41
N CYS A 439 23.12 8.20 -4.70
CA CYS A 439 24.11 8.99 -4.00
C CYS A 439 24.19 8.55 -2.53
N TRP A 440 25.40 8.27 -2.05
CA TRP A 440 25.68 7.98 -0.66
C TRP A 440 26.23 9.22 0.01
N ILE A 441 25.71 9.56 1.20
CA ILE A 441 26.02 10.79 1.93
C ILE A 441 26.65 10.40 3.26
N GLY A 442 27.91 10.78 3.46
CA GLY A 442 28.60 10.59 4.73
C GLY A 442 28.03 11.49 5.82
N LYS A 443 28.04 11.01 7.06
CA LYS A 443 27.45 11.73 8.22
C LYS A 443 28.16 13.04 8.57
N ASP A 444 29.46 13.12 8.24
CA ASP A 444 30.35 14.26 8.55
C ASP A 444 30.60 15.13 7.29
N SER A 445 29.97 14.79 6.13
CA SER A 445 30.12 15.53 4.89
C SER A 445 29.48 16.93 4.96
N ILE A 446 30.05 17.88 4.23
CA ILE A 446 29.54 19.25 4.19
C ILE A 446 28.29 19.37 3.32
N GLN A 447 27.41 20.33 3.64
CA GLN A 447 26.14 20.54 2.95
C GLN A 447 26.29 20.84 1.45
N GLU A 448 27.36 21.51 1.07
CA GLU A 448 27.69 21.80 -0.31
C GLU A 448 27.92 20.53 -1.12
N ASP A 449 28.77 19.60 -0.62
CA ASP A 449 29.05 18.33 -1.27
C ASP A 449 27.79 17.43 -1.34
N GLN A 450 26.93 17.42 -0.30
CA GLN A 450 25.64 16.71 -0.29
C GLN A 450 24.73 17.22 -1.40
N THR A 451 24.68 18.56 -1.56
CA THR A 451 23.84 19.21 -2.58
C THR A 451 24.34 18.89 -3.99
N LEU A 452 25.67 18.98 -4.19
CA LEU A 452 26.31 18.68 -5.47
C LEU A 452 26.17 17.19 -5.85
N ALA A 453 26.34 16.26 -4.89
CA ALA A 453 26.11 14.84 -5.11
C ALA A 453 24.69 14.57 -5.62
N SER A 454 23.69 15.18 -4.98
CA SER A 454 22.29 15.04 -5.37
C SER A 454 22.01 15.62 -6.75
N GLN A 455 22.60 16.78 -7.10
CA GLN A 455 22.46 17.41 -8.40
C GLN A 455 23.14 16.61 -9.51
N GLN A 456 24.36 16.14 -9.27
CA GLN A 456 25.12 15.29 -10.21
C GLN A 456 24.43 13.95 -10.45
N ALA A 457 23.95 13.28 -9.41
CA ALA A 457 23.16 12.05 -9.55
C ALA A 457 21.89 12.29 -10.38
N THR A 458 21.20 13.41 -10.16
CA THR A 458 20.01 13.81 -10.95
C THR A 458 20.37 14.10 -12.41
N SER A 459 21.52 14.69 -12.66
CA SER A 459 22.04 14.92 -14.03
C SER A 459 22.36 13.60 -14.74
N MET A 460 23.00 12.66 -14.04
CA MET A 460 23.29 11.31 -14.55
C MET A 460 21.97 10.57 -14.85
N PHE A 461 21.02 10.60 -13.92
CA PHE A 461 19.68 10.02 -14.12
C PHE A 461 19.01 10.51 -15.40
N LYS A 462 19.08 11.82 -15.70
CA LYS A 462 18.51 12.41 -16.91
C LYS A 462 19.25 12.00 -18.19
N SER A 463 20.54 11.66 -18.10
CA SER A 463 21.37 11.28 -19.25
C SER A 463 21.17 9.80 -19.64
N LEU A 464 20.74 8.95 -18.74
CA LEU A 464 20.47 7.55 -19.00
C LEU A 464 19.21 7.38 -19.88
N LYS A 465 19.30 6.52 -20.89
CA LYS A 465 18.20 6.24 -21.84
C LYS A 465 17.14 5.32 -21.30
N CYS A 466 17.46 4.62 -20.21
CA CYS A 466 16.54 3.74 -19.48
C CYS A 466 15.74 4.52 -18.43
N LYS A 467 14.99 3.83 -17.58
CA LYS A 467 14.30 4.39 -16.42
C LYS A 467 14.97 3.88 -15.15
N PRO A 468 16.14 4.40 -14.77
CA PRO A 468 16.89 3.91 -13.62
C PRO A 468 16.11 4.11 -12.32
N VAL A 469 16.43 3.27 -11.32
CA VAL A 469 16.09 3.59 -9.94
C VAL A 469 17.06 4.68 -9.47
N GLN A 470 16.56 5.76 -8.91
CA GLN A 470 17.38 6.81 -8.32
C GLN A 470 17.21 6.82 -6.81
N GLY A 471 18.33 6.74 -6.06
CA GLY A 471 18.33 6.67 -4.61
C GLY A 471 19.21 7.71 -3.95
N ARG A 472 18.89 8.01 -2.68
CA ARG A 472 19.74 8.74 -1.74
C ARG A 472 19.84 7.92 -0.46
N VAL A 473 21.04 7.59 -0.07
CA VAL A 473 21.38 6.74 1.08
C VAL A 473 22.31 7.51 2.01
N HIS A 474 21.99 7.54 3.30
CA HIS A 474 22.83 8.18 4.31
C HIS A 474 23.65 7.13 5.06
N GLN A 475 24.86 7.52 5.47
CA GLN A 475 25.72 6.70 6.30
C GLN A 475 24.98 6.20 7.56
N GLY A 476 25.07 4.88 7.80
CA GLY A 476 24.42 4.22 8.94
C GLY A 476 22.96 3.80 8.68
N LYS A 477 22.43 4.11 7.47
CA LYS A 477 21.10 3.72 7.01
C LYS A 477 21.15 2.96 5.67
N GLU A 478 22.29 2.38 5.34
CA GLU A 478 22.44 1.64 4.09
C GLU A 478 21.55 0.39 4.11
N PRO A 479 20.63 0.24 3.14
CA PRO A 479 19.76 -0.90 3.06
C PRO A 479 20.45 -2.13 2.44
N PRO A 480 19.92 -3.34 2.62
CA PRO A 480 20.54 -4.59 2.17
C PRO A 480 20.93 -4.61 0.69
N GLN A 481 20.06 -4.10 -0.20
CA GLN A 481 20.33 -4.04 -1.65
C GLN A 481 21.49 -3.09 -1.99
N PHE A 482 21.76 -2.08 -1.17
CA PHE A 482 22.90 -1.19 -1.33
C PHE A 482 24.20 -1.84 -0.80
N VAL A 483 24.15 -2.46 0.40
CA VAL A 483 25.32 -3.13 0.99
C VAL A 483 25.78 -4.30 0.11
N ALA A 484 24.85 -5.06 -0.44
CA ALA A 484 25.12 -6.27 -1.20
C ALA A 484 25.91 -6.06 -2.49
N ILE A 485 25.83 -4.87 -3.12
CA ILE A 485 26.58 -4.57 -4.34
C ILE A 485 28.08 -4.30 -4.06
N PHE A 486 28.47 -4.11 -2.78
CA PHE A 486 29.84 -3.92 -2.36
C PHE A 486 30.33 -5.13 -1.57
N GLN A 487 31.35 -5.79 -2.01
CA GLN A 487 31.91 -6.94 -1.32
C GLN A 487 33.44 -6.87 -1.26
N PRO A 488 33.99 -6.13 -0.26
CA PRO A 488 33.37 -5.60 0.96
C PRO A 488 32.89 -4.14 0.87
N MET A 489 31.89 -3.76 1.69
CA MET A 489 31.57 -2.37 2.00
C MET A 489 32.29 -1.94 3.27
N ILE A 490 33.08 -0.84 3.19
CA ILE A 490 33.89 -0.33 4.30
C ILE A 490 33.62 1.16 4.49
N VAL A 491 33.24 1.54 5.68
CA VAL A 491 33.00 2.95 6.05
C VAL A 491 34.10 3.42 6.99
N LEU A 492 34.86 4.38 6.54
CA LEU A 492 36.05 4.92 7.23
C LEU A 492 35.75 6.32 7.77
N LYS A 493 36.49 6.74 8.81
CA LYS A 493 36.42 8.09 9.36
C LYS A 493 37.15 9.09 8.48
N GLY A 494 36.71 10.35 8.61
CA GLY A 494 37.29 11.49 7.89
C GLY A 494 36.79 11.60 6.44
N GLY A 495 37.50 12.38 5.62
CA GLY A 495 37.11 12.62 4.24
C GLY A 495 38.29 13.05 3.37
N LEU A 496 38.14 12.86 2.07
CA LEU A 496 39.13 13.17 1.06
C LEU A 496 38.82 14.48 0.33
N SER A 497 37.56 14.94 0.34
CA SER A 497 37.13 16.14 -0.38
C SER A 497 37.85 17.39 0.15
N SER A 498 38.15 18.29 -0.77
CA SER A 498 38.78 19.57 -0.44
C SER A 498 37.89 20.43 0.44
N GLY A 499 36.56 20.38 0.22
CA GLY A 499 35.55 21.06 1.01
C GLY A 499 35.55 20.59 2.48
N TYR A 500 35.50 19.26 2.70
CA TYR A 500 35.63 18.70 4.03
C TYR A 500 36.95 19.09 4.71
N LYS A 501 38.11 18.97 4.01
CA LYS A 501 39.41 19.34 4.56
C LYS A 501 39.48 20.81 4.98
N SER A 502 38.94 21.71 4.17
CA SER A 502 38.83 23.14 4.53
C SER A 502 37.95 23.36 5.73
N TYR A 503 36.76 22.70 5.78
CA TYR A 503 35.82 22.81 6.89
C TYR A 503 36.44 22.40 8.23
N ILE A 504 37.13 21.23 8.30
CA ILE A 504 37.78 20.78 9.55
C ILE A 504 38.95 21.71 9.95
N ALA A 505 39.70 22.23 8.99
CA ALA A 505 40.79 23.18 9.25
C ALA A 505 40.25 24.50 9.83
N ASP A 506 39.16 25.06 9.23
CA ASP A 506 38.52 26.30 9.68
C ASP A 506 37.91 26.17 11.09
N LYS A 507 37.44 24.99 11.42
CA LYS A 507 36.87 24.68 12.74
C LYS A 507 37.95 24.28 13.77
N GLY A 508 39.19 24.12 13.37
CA GLY A 508 40.27 23.62 14.23
C GLY A 508 40.06 22.19 14.73
N LEU A 509 39.30 21.39 13.96
CA LEU A 509 39.05 20.00 14.27
C LEU A 509 40.21 19.11 13.85
N LYS A 510 40.42 18.00 14.57
CA LYS A 510 41.43 17.02 14.23
C LYS A 510 41.03 16.29 12.95
N ASP A 511 41.98 16.15 12.02
CA ASP A 511 41.81 15.28 10.86
C ASP A 511 41.89 13.80 11.29
N GLU A 512 40.73 13.13 11.27
CA GLU A 512 40.60 11.70 11.61
C GLU A 512 40.56 10.80 10.38
N THR A 513 40.93 11.33 9.21
CA THR A 513 40.94 10.55 7.97
C THR A 513 41.77 9.30 8.13
N TYR A 514 41.15 8.15 7.81
CA TYR A 514 41.78 6.85 7.91
C TYR A 514 43.16 6.81 7.16
N ASN A 515 44.14 6.29 7.86
CA ASN A 515 45.47 6.07 7.31
C ASN A 515 45.91 4.64 7.68
N PRO A 516 46.34 3.83 6.71
CA PRO A 516 46.80 2.46 6.95
C PRO A 516 47.96 2.36 7.94
N ASP A 517 48.75 3.41 8.17
CA ASP A 517 49.94 3.40 9.07
C ASP A 517 49.62 3.87 10.49
N THR A 518 48.37 4.26 10.76
CA THR A 518 47.95 4.70 12.09
C THR A 518 47.07 3.64 12.79
N SER A 519 46.84 3.84 14.11
CA SER A 519 45.95 2.96 14.86
C SER A 519 44.53 3.21 14.45
N ALA A 520 43.82 2.11 14.15
CA ALA A 520 42.38 2.12 13.82
C ALA A 520 41.69 0.86 14.38
N LEU A 521 40.43 0.97 14.70
CA LEU A 521 39.56 -0.14 15.06
C LEU A 521 38.37 -0.17 14.10
N ILE A 522 38.16 -1.31 13.45
CA ILE A 522 37.10 -1.49 12.45
C ILE A 522 36.23 -2.63 12.92
N GLU A 523 34.92 -2.34 13.10
CA GLU A 523 33.90 -3.29 13.44
C GLU A 523 33.32 -3.93 12.17
N ILE A 524 33.14 -5.23 12.18
CA ILE A 524 32.32 -5.95 11.20
C ILE A 524 30.92 -6.12 11.82
N SER A 525 29.96 -5.33 11.36
CA SER A 525 28.60 -5.31 11.85
C SER A 525 27.65 -5.97 10.86
N GLY A 526 26.48 -6.39 11.36
CA GLY A 526 25.45 -7.06 10.57
C GLY A 526 25.19 -8.48 11.05
N THR A 527 24.19 -9.13 10.49
CA THR A 527 23.72 -10.47 10.88
C THR A 527 23.86 -11.51 9.76
N ALA A 528 23.95 -11.05 8.51
CA ALA A 528 24.00 -11.89 7.31
C ALA A 528 24.87 -11.23 6.21
N MET A 529 25.24 -11.98 5.19
CA MET A 529 26.11 -11.47 4.10
C MET A 529 25.57 -10.20 3.43
N HIS A 530 24.27 -10.10 3.25
CA HIS A 530 23.62 -8.98 2.58
C HIS A 530 23.54 -7.68 3.41
N ASN A 531 23.81 -7.74 4.72
CA ASN A 531 23.82 -6.58 5.60
C ASN A 531 25.12 -6.41 6.39
N ASN A 532 26.10 -7.29 6.19
CA ASN A 532 27.40 -7.19 6.82
C ASN A 532 28.25 -6.10 6.16
N LYS A 533 28.77 -5.18 6.97
CA LYS A 533 29.67 -4.10 6.53
C LYS A 533 30.75 -3.83 7.59
N ALA A 534 31.85 -3.26 7.16
CA ALA A 534 32.95 -2.85 8.02
C ALA A 534 32.86 -1.36 8.33
N ILE A 535 32.94 -0.97 9.61
CA ILE A 535 32.78 0.43 10.04
C ILE A 535 33.92 0.78 10.97
N GLN A 536 34.68 1.84 10.67
CA GLN A 536 35.69 2.35 11.59
C GLN A 536 35.03 2.99 12.82
N VAL A 537 35.39 2.49 13.99
CA VAL A 537 34.92 2.95 15.30
C VAL A 537 36.05 3.56 16.11
N ASP A 538 35.74 4.07 17.31
CA ASP A 538 36.77 4.61 18.20
C ASP A 538 37.70 3.51 18.69
N VAL A 539 39.02 3.81 18.74
CA VAL A 539 40.05 2.89 19.21
C VAL A 539 39.97 2.76 20.73
N ALA A 540 38.93 2.04 21.17
CA ALA A 540 38.66 1.82 22.58
C ALA A 540 38.09 0.42 22.81
N ALA A 541 38.47 -0.21 23.94
CA ALA A 541 37.91 -1.51 24.29
C ALA A 541 36.38 -1.48 24.51
N THR A 542 35.82 -0.33 24.84
CA THR A 542 34.37 -0.13 24.98
C THR A 542 33.60 -0.20 23.66
N SER A 543 34.32 -0.08 22.52
CA SER A 543 33.70 -0.25 21.17
C SER A 543 33.51 -1.72 20.79
N LEU A 544 34.14 -2.67 21.53
CA LEU A 544 33.96 -4.09 21.26
C LEU A 544 32.58 -4.59 21.69
N ASN A 545 32.09 -5.63 21.02
CA ASN A 545 30.87 -6.35 21.42
C ASN A 545 30.99 -7.83 21.09
N SER A 546 30.30 -8.69 21.84
CA SER A 546 30.42 -10.15 21.68
C SER A 546 29.77 -10.68 20.39
N TYR A 547 29.03 -9.88 19.65
CA TYR A 547 28.28 -10.26 18.44
C TYR A 547 28.98 -9.90 17.14
N GLY A 548 30.02 -9.08 17.21
CA GLY A 548 30.81 -8.61 16.06
C GLY A 548 32.17 -9.24 15.96
N CYS A 549 32.82 -8.98 14.82
CA CYS A 549 34.22 -9.17 14.63
C CYS A 549 34.90 -7.81 14.52
N PHE A 550 36.16 -7.68 14.95
CA PHE A 550 36.88 -6.42 14.92
C PHE A 550 38.28 -6.60 14.33
N ILE A 551 38.75 -5.58 13.61
CA ILE A 551 40.13 -5.45 13.12
C ILE A 551 40.77 -4.33 13.90
N ALA A 552 41.68 -4.66 14.80
CA ALA A 552 42.50 -3.68 15.51
C ALA A 552 43.87 -3.53 14.81
N GLN A 553 44.03 -2.38 14.19
CA GLN A 553 45.24 -2.02 13.47
C GLN A 553 46.13 -1.13 14.34
N THR A 554 47.42 -1.37 14.30
CA THR A 554 48.47 -0.47 14.80
C THR A 554 49.49 -0.22 13.70
N SER A 555 50.45 0.67 13.93
CA SER A 555 51.56 0.89 12.98
C SER A 555 52.38 -0.35 12.66
N SER A 556 52.39 -1.37 13.55
CA SER A 556 53.28 -2.55 13.45
C SER A 556 52.52 -3.89 13.37
N SER A 557 51.26 -3.93 13.66
CA SER A 557 50.51 -5.19 13.78
C SER A 557 49.03 -5.01 13.46
N VAL A 558 48.41 -6.06 12.91
CA VAL A 558 46.95 -6.16 12.69
C VAL A 558 46.45 -7.36 13.47
N PHE A 559 45.43 -7.12 14.31
CA PHE A 559 44.73 -8.16 15.06
C PHE A 559 43.32 -8.31 14.46
N THR A 560 42.90 -9.55 14.32
CA THR A 560 41.50 -9.89 14.06
C THR A 560 40.89 -10.45 15.34
N TRP A 561 39.85 -9.78 15.87
CA TRP A 561 39.20 -10.22 17.09
C TRP A 561 37.81 -10.73 16.76
N HIS A 562 37.49 -11.92 17.29
CA HIS A 562 36.19 -12.57 17.08
C HIS A 562 35.43 -12.66 18.39
N GLY A 563 34.25 -12.05 18.45
CA GLY A 563 33.32 -12.19 19.55
C GLY A 563 32.73 -13.61 19.60
N ASN A 564 32.36 -14.09 20.79
CA ASN A 564 31.87 -15.45 21.00
C ASN A 564 30.54 -15.74 20.28
N GLN A 565 29.81 -14.71 19.88
CA GLN A 565 28.50 -14.81 19.21
C GLN A 565 28.54 -14.25 17.77
N SER A 566 29.78 -14.03 17.24
CA SER A 566 29.97 -13.59 15.85
C SER A 566 29.64 -14.72 14.87
N THR A 567 29.11 -14.37 13.68
CA THR A 567 28.74 -15.34 12.63
C THR A 567 29.96 -15.76 11.82
N ALA A 568 29.88 -16.91 11.12
CA ALA A 568 30.93 -17.39 10.24
C ALA A 568 31.19 -16.41 9.07
N GLU A 569 30.11 -15.76 8.56
CA GLU A 569 30.15 -14.76 7.50
C GLU A 569 30.94 -13.52 7.93
N GLN A 570 30.69 -13.03 9.16
CA GLN A 570 31.45 -11.90 9.73
C GLN A 570 32.94 -12.25 9.87
N GLN A 571 33.25 -13.45 10.30
CA GLN A 571 34.66 -13.92 10.43
C GLN A 571 35.36 -14.01 9.06
N GLN A 572 34.64 -14.48 8.02
CA GLN A 572 35.16 -14.49 6.65
C GLN A 572 35.34 -13.06 6.10
N LEU A 573 34.36 -12.18 6.31
CA LEU A 573 34.42 -10.79 5.88
C LEU A 573 35.59 -10.06 6.56
N THR A 574 35.90 -10.37 7.83
CA THR A 574 37.07 -9.82 8.55
C THR A 574 38.37 -10.08 7.79
N GLY A 575 38.57 -11.29 7.29
CA GLY A 575 39.74 -11.64 6.47
C GLY A 575 39.78 -10.88 5.14
N LYS A 576 38.64 -10.77 4.43
CA LYS A 576 38.55 -10.01 3.19
C LYS A 576 38.81 -8.52 3.39
N VAL A 577 38.31 -7.92 4.46
CA VAL A 577 38.53 -6.50 4.78
C VAL A 577 39.98 -6.23 5.11
N VAL A 578 40.64 -7.11 5.85
CA VAL A 578 42.11 -6.97 6.13
C VAL A 578 42.91 -7.00 4.82
N GLU A 579 42.68 -7.99 3.97
CA GLU A 579 43.39 -8.11 2.68
C GLU A 579 43.13 -6.90 1.79
N TYR A 580 41.89 -6.35 1.85
CA TYR A 580 41.53 -5.17 1.06
C TYR A 580 42.15 -3.86 1.57
N LEU A 581 42.30 -3.69 2.89
CA LEU A 581 42.88 -2.48 3.49
C LEU A 581 44.42 -2.55 3.58
N LYS A 582 44.97 -3.75 3.80
CA LYS A 582 46.41 -4.00 3.96
C LYS A 582 46.80 -5.30 3.28
N PRO A 583 46.94 -5.33 1.95
CA PRO A 583 47.28 -6.55 1.21
C PRO A 583 48.58 -7.20 1.75
N GLY A 584 48.57 -8.52 1.91
CA GLY A 584 49.75 -9.32 2.29
C GLY A 584 50.19 -9.19 3.76
N VAL A 585 49.40 -8.52 4.62
CA VAL A 585 49.72 -8.40 6.06
C VAL A 585 49.37 -9.67 6.84
N THR A 586 50.29 -10.16 7.65
CA THR A 586 49.99 -11.26 8.57
C THR A 586 49.17 -10.79 9.77
N THR A 587 48.02 -11.37 9.97
CA THR A 587 47.09 -11.05 11.08
C THR A 587 47.36 -11.91 12.31
N LYS A 588 47.09 -11.36 13.48
CA LYS A 588 47.12 -12.08 14.77
C LYS A 588 45.67 -12.28 15.23
N LEU A 589 45.21 -13.53 15.21
CA LEU A 589 43.86 -13.87 15.67
C LEU A 589 43.73 -13.73 17.19
N ALA A 590 42.78 -12.93 17.66
CA ALA A 590 42.34 -12.87 19.05
C ALA A 590 40.92 -13.38 19.12
N ARG A 591 40.57 -14.16 20.14
CA ARG A 591 39.21 -14.61 20.42
C ARG A 591 38.75 -14.05 21.75
N GLU A 592 37.50 -13.70 21.86
CA GLU A 592 36.91 -13.23 23.10
C GLU A 592 37.23 -14.14 24.28
N GLY A 593 37.71 -13.54 25.36
CA GLY A 593 38.16 -14.25 26.59
C GLY A 593 39.54 -14.91 26.52
N LYS A 594 40.26 -14.81 25.37
CA LYS A 594 41.61 -15.37 25.14
C LYS A 594 42.57 -14.35 24.50
N GLU A 595 42.32 -13.08 24.74
CA GLU A 595 43.11 -12.00 24.15
C GLU A 595 44.49 -11.87 24.76
N SER A 596 45.45 -11.53 23.94
CA SER A 596 46.81 -11.20 24.43
C SER A 596 46.88 -9.78 25.00
N LEU A 597 47.86 -9.52 25.85
CA LEU A 597 48.14 -8.19 26.37
C LEU A 597 48.42 -7.18 25.22
N ALA A 598 49.06 -7.63 24.14
CA ALA A 598 49.33 -6.79 22.97
C ALA A 598 48.06 -6.32 22.26
N PHE A 599 47.03 -7.19 22.19
CA PHE A 599 45.70 -6.80 21.67
C PHE A 599 45.06 -5.72 22.56
N TRP A 600 45.02 -5.93 23.89
CA TRP A 600 44.43 -4.94 24.79
C TRP A 600 45.16 -3.59 24.75
N LEU A 601 46.47 -3.59 24.59
CA LEU A 601 47.19 -2.35 24.37
C LEU A 601 46.84 -1.68 23.04
N ALA A 602 46.58 -2.44 21.99
CA ALA A 602 46.18 -1.90 20.70
C ALA A 602 44.76 -1.23 20.71
N VAL A 603 43.89 -1.62 21.64
CA VAL A 603 42.55 -1.02 21.81
C VAL A 603 42.47 -0.11 23.03
N GLY A 604 43.58 0.44 23.52
CA GLY A 604 43.62 1.44 24.60
C GLY A 604 43.51 0.87 26.01
N GLY A 605 43.67 -0.42 26.22
CA GLY A 605 43.61 -1.09 27.51
C GLY A 605 42.35 -1.93 27.68
N LYS A 606 42.39 -2.89 28.61
CA LYS A 606 41.25 -3.77 28.88
C LYS A 606 40.18 -3.02 29.68
N GLN A 607 38.96 -2.93 29.09
CA GLN A 607 37.79 -2.37 29.74
C GLN A 607 36.56 -3.30 29.50
N SER A 608 35.48 -3.07 30.22
CA SER A 608 34.23 -3.80 29.99
C SER A 608 33.53 -3.29 28.73
N TYR A 609 32.98 -4.20 27.96
CA TYR A 609 32.24 -3.92 26.71
C TYR A 609 30.89 -4.64 26.72
N ASP A 610 30.01 -4.28 25.77
CA ASP A 610 28.66 -4.81 25.71
C ASP A 610 28.64 -6.26 25.25
N SER A 611 28.08 -7.13 26.14
CA SER A 611 27.79 -8.53 25.81
C SER A 611 26.31 -8.79 25.45
N LYS A 612 25.48 -7.73 25.46
CA LYS A 612 24.05 -7.84 25.17
C LYS A 612 23.76 -7.44 23.74
N LYS A 613 22.99 -8.27 23.03
CA LYS A 613 22.51 -7.93 21.69
C LYS A 613 21.63 -6.68 21.78
N VAL A 614 21.96 -5.67 20.99
CA VAL A 614 21.06 -4.52 20.78
C VAL A 614 19.76 -5.08 20.22
N THR A 615 18.66 -4.82 20.89
CA THR A 615 17.33 -5.33 20.52
C THR A 615 16.98 -4.86 19.12
N GLN A 616 16.50 -5.79 18.31
CA GLN A 616 16.03 -5.59 16.94
C GLN A 616 15.11 -4.37 16.83
N GLU A 617 15.30 -3.59 15.78
CA GLU A 617 14.31 -2.60 15.32
C GLU A 617 12.94 -3.25 15.20
N VAL A 618 11.94 -2.58 15.72
CA VAL A 618 10.54 -3.02 15.61
C VAL A 618 10.16 -2.95 14.13
N VAL A 619 10.00 -4.11 13.50
CA VAL A 619 9.50 -4.18 12.12
C VAL A 619 8.10 -3.58 12.10
N ARG A 620 7.93 -2.48 11.38
CA ARG A 620 6.63 -1.85 11.14
C ARG A 620 6.05 -2.36 9.83
N GLU A 621 4.73 -2.37 9.73
CA GLU A 621 4.04 -2.68 8.49
C GLU A 621 4.25 -1.56 7.47
N PRO A 622 4.42 -1.89 6.18
CA PRO A 622 4.54 -0.88 5.13
C PRO A 622 3.21 -0.16 4.91
N HIS A 623 3.29 1.12 4.58
CA HIS A 623 2.16 1.97 4.26
C HIS A 623 2.33 2.54 2.85
N LEU A 624 1.25 2.61 2.09
CA LEU A 624 1.21 3.22 0.77
C LEU A 624 0.38 4.51 0.83
N PHE A 625 0.91 5.60 0.27
CA PHE A 625 0.24 6.89 0.25
C PHE A 625 0.15 7.42 -1.18
N GLU A 626 -1.01 7.98 -1.52
CA GLU A 626 -1.16 8.83 -2.69
C GLU A 626 -0.78 10.27 -2.34
N ILE A 627 -0.01 10.91 -3.21
CA ILE A 627 0.40 12.30 -3.06
C ILE A 627 -0.28 13.15 -4.12
N SER A 628 -1.00 14.17 -3.67
CA SER A 628 -1.47 15.25 -4.53
C SER A 628 -0.57 16.46 -4.36
N SER A 629 0.02 16.93 -5.47
CA SER A 629 0.85 18.14 -5.52
C SER A 629 0.10 19.30 -6.18
N LYS A 630 -1.10 19.06 -6.72
CA LYS A 630 -1.93 20.07 -7.40
C LYS A 630 -2.62 20.96 -6.35
N GLY A 631 -1.99 22.09 -6.01
CA GLY A 631 -2.47 23.01 -5.01
C GLY A 631 -1.76 22.85 -3.66
N LYS A 632 -2.44 22.29 -2.65
CA LYS A 632 -1.85 21.98 -1.35
C LYS A 632 -1.24 20.58 -1.39
N PHE A 633 -0.06 20.41 -0.77
CA PHE A 633 0.55 19.09 -0.59
C PHE A 633 -0.35 18.25 0.34
N GLU A 634 -0.97 17.23 -0.21
CA GLU A 634 -1.87 16.33 0.51
C GLU A 634 -1.37 14.90 0.39
N VAL A 635 -1.50 14.17 1.48
CA VAL A 635 -1.06 12.77 1.64
C VAL A 635 -2.27 11.96 2.06
N GLU A 636 -2.69 11.01 1.22
CA GLU A 636 -3.81 10.12 1.49
C GLU A 636 -3.34 8.67 1.55
N GLU A 637 -3.65 7.96 2.63
CA GLU A 637 -3.25 6.56 2.81
C GLU A 637 -4.12 5.62 1.99
N VAL A 638 -3.48 4.69 1.26
CA VAL A 638 -4.12 3.61 0.51
C VAL A 638 -4.02 2.34 1.34
N TYR A 639 -5.16 1.90 1.87
CA TYR A 639 -5.23 0.75 2.77
C TYR A 639 -5.34 -0.58 2.04
N ASN A 640 -4.75 -1.64 2.61
CA ASN A 640 -4.74 -2.99 2.03
C ASN A 640 -4.37 -2.98 0.54
N PHE A 641 -3.32 -2.24 0.22
CA PHE A 641 -2.88 -1.96 -1.13
C PHE A 641 -2.39 -3.21 -1.86
N GLU A 642 -2.60 -3.21 -3.16
CA GLU A 642 -2.18 -4.22 -4.13
C GLU A 642 -1.56 -3.53 -5.35
N GLN A 643 -0.96 -4.31 -6.26
CA GLN A 643 -0.39 -3.78 -7.50
C GLN A 643 -1.39 -2.96 -8.33
N ASP A 644 -2.68 -3.35 -8.30
CA ASP A 644 -3.74 -2.67 -9.04
C ASP A 644 -4.08 -1.27 -8.50
N ASP A 645 -3.60 -0.94 -7.30
CA ASP A 645 -3.74 0.39 -6.71
C ASP A 645 -2.69 1.39 -7.22
N LEU A 646 -1.67 0.92 -7.99
CA LEU A 646 -0.66 1.75 -8.63
C LEU A 646 -1.17 2.24 -10.01
N LEU A 647 -1.85 3.39 -10.03
CA LEU A 647 -2.44 3.92 -11.26
C LEU A 647 -1.45 4.77 -12.06
N ALA A 648 -1.58 4.75 -13.39
CA ALA A 648 -0.62 5.39 -14.28
C ALA A 648 -0.46 6.91 -14.10
N GLU A 649 -1.47 7.59 -13.62
CA GLU A 649 -1.48 9.03 -13.35
C GLU A 649 -1.04 9.42 -11.94
N ASP A 650 -0.81 8.46 -11.06
CA ASP A 650 -0.59 8.72 -9.66
C ASP A 650 0.89 8.87 -9.29
N PHE A 651 1.09 9.58 -8.20
CA PHE A 651 2.33 9.74 -7.48
C PHE A 651 2.18 9.05 -6.12
N MET A 652 2.90 7.94 -5.90
CA MET A 652 2.73 7.12 -4.71
C MET A 652 3.99 7.12 -3.84
N ILE A 653 3.82 7.04 -2.55
CA ILE A 653 4.90 6.80 -1.59
C ILE A 653 4.65 5.50 -0.85
N LEU A 654 5.58 4.57 -0.97
CA LEU A 654 5.67 3.38 -0.13
C LEU A 654 6.63 3.67 1.01
N ASP A 655 6.11 3.75 2.23
CA ASP A 655 6.87 3.92 3.47
C ASP A 655 6.96 2.58 4.20
N THR A 656 8.15 2.00 4.23
CA THR A 656 8.45 0.77 4.97
C THR A 656 9.01 1.06 6.36
N HIS A 657 9.13 2.34 6.74
CA HIS A 657 9.83 2.86 7.91
C HIS A 657 11.35 2.67 7.90
N ALA A 658 11.84 1.66 7.22
CA ALA A 658 13.26 1.45 6.95
C ALA A 658 13.72 2.20 5.68
N GLU A 659 12.83 2.36 4.73
CA GLU A 659 13.05 3.01 3.43
C GLU A 659 11.78 3.72 2.97
N VAL A 660 11.92 4.79 2.21
CA VAL A 660 10.82 5.52 1.56
C VAL A 660 11.02 5.44 0.05
N ILE A 661 10.03 4.94 -0.65
CA ILE A 661 10.09 4.74 -2.10
C ILE A 661 8.99 5.56 -2.77
N VAL A 662 9.39 6.50 -3.62
CA VAL A 662 8.50 7.33 -4.44
C VAL A 662 8.29 6.63 -5.76
N TRP A 663 7.10 6.08 -5.98
CA TRP A 663 6.71 5.48 -7.25
C TRP A 663 6.00 6.51 -8.12
N VAL A 664 6.41 6.60 -9.40
CA VAL A 664 5.95 7.62 -10.34
C VAL A 664 5.26 6.96 -11.52
N GLY A 665 3.98 7.19 -11.66
CA GLY A 665 3.15 6.66 -12.74
C GLY A 665 3.57 7.16 -14.14
N GLN A 666 3.21 6.41 -15.18
CA GLN A 666 3.59 6.71 -16.56
C GLN A 666 2.99 8.01 -17.09
N SER A 667 1.80 8.37 -16.64
CA SER A 667 1.02 9.52 -17.13
C SER A 667 1.12 10.76 -16.24
N VAL A 668 1.91 10.73 -15.16
CA VAL A 668 2.19 11.87 -14.30
C VAL A 668 2.82 13.03 -15.10
N ASP A 669 2.53 14.27 -14.75
CA ASP A 669 3.08 15.47 -15.42
C ASP A 669 4.62 15.43 -15.43
N PRO A 670 5.27 15.78 -16.55
CA PRO A 670 6.73 15.77 -16.66
C PRO A 670 7.44 16.67 -15.64
N LYS A 671 6.83 17.78 -15.20
CA LYS A 671 7.41 18.67 -14.18
C LYS A 671 7.36 18.02 -12.80
N GLU A 672 6.23 17.38 -12.46
CA GLU A 672 6.10 16.64 -11.20
C GLU A 672 7.08 15.47 -11.16
N LYS A 673 7.24 14.75 -12.28
CA LYS A 673 8.25 13.68 -12.39
C LYS A 673 9.66 14.17 -12.07
N GLN A 674 10.02 15.38 -12.44
CA GLN A 674 11.36 15.92 -12.16
C GLN A 674 11.58 16.15 -10.66
N ASN A 675 10.53 16.50 -9.92
CA ASN A 675 10.59 16.89 -8.51
C ASN A 675 10.29 15.70 -7.56
N ALA A 676 10.31 14.47 -8.07
CA ALA A 676 9.92 13.29 -7.30
C ALA A 676 10.67 13.13 -5.96
N LEU A 677 11.99 13.30 -5.95
CA LEU A 677 12.78 13.21 -4.72
C LEU A 677 12.51 14.37 -3.76
N GLU A 678 12.19 15.57 -4.25
CA GLU A 678 11.79 16.71 -3.42
C GLU A 678 10.43 16.47 -2.75
N ILE A 679 9.48 15.88 -3.50
CA ILE A 679 8.18 15.48 -2.97
C ILE A 679 8.36 14.39 -1.90
N GLY A 680 9.22 13.39 -2.18
CA GLY A 680 9.57 12.36 -1.21
C GLY A 680 10.21 12.94 0.06
N GLN A 681 11.07 13.95 -0.06
CA GLN A 681 11.66 14.62 1.10
C GLN A 681 10.61 15.35 1.94
N LYS A 682 9.67 16.06 1.33
CA LYS A 682 8.56 16.69 2.06
C LYS A 682 7.74 15.68 2.85
N TYR A 683 7.53 14.49 2.29
CA TYR A 683 6.89 13.40 3.01
C TYR A 683 7.74 12.93 4.20
N VAL A 684 9.04 12.71 4.01
CA VAL A 684 9.97 12.30 5.08
C VAL A 684 9.96 13.32 6.23
N ASP A 685 9.99 14.62 5.91
CA ASP A 685 9.94 15.70 6.91
C ASP A 685 8.62 15.68 7.70
N LEU A 686 7.49 15.46 7.01
CA LEU A 686 6.18 15.30 7.64
C LEU A 686 6.15 14.06 8.55
N ALA A 687 6.55 12.90 8.05
CA ALA A 687 6.55 11.64 8.79
C ALA A 687 7.53 11.66 9.97
N ALA A 688 8.65 12.36 9.85
CA ALA A 688 9.57 12.58 10.97
C ALA A 688 8.92 13.37 12.11
N SER A 689 8.11 14.38 11.80
CA SER A 689 7.41 15.19 12.80
C SER A 689 6.25 14.46 13.47
N VAL A 690 5.56 13.56 12.75
CA VAL A 690 4.32 12.90 13.17
C VAL A 690 4.59 11.51 13.77
N ASP A 691 5.36 10.68 13.08
CA ASP A 691 5.55 9.27 13.40
C ASP A 691 6.98 8.89 13.80
N GLY A 692 7.88 9.88 13.85
CA GLY A 692 9.26 9.69 14.27
C GLY A 692 10.10 8.91 13.24
N LEU A 693 9.76 9.03 11.96
CA LEU A 693 10.60 8.53 10.87
C LEU A 693 11.98 9.19 10.92
N SER A 694 13.03 8.44 10.64
CA SER A 694 14.37 9.03 10.56
C SER A 694 14.44 10.04 9.41
N PRO A 695 14.93 11.29 9.62
CA PRO A 695 15.11 12.24 8.53
C PRO A 695 16.16 11.78 7.50
N ASN A 696 17.03 10.85 7.88
CA ASN A 696 18.06 10.25 7.04
C ASN A 696 17.66 8.88 6.49
N VAL A 697 16.37 8.56 6.46
CA VAL A 697 15.88 7.31 5.86
C VAL A 697 16.27 7.27 4.37
N PRO A 698 16.68 6.10 3.83
CA PRO A 698 16.90 5.95 2.40
C PRO A 698 15.67 6.36 1.60
N LEU A 699 15.89 7.19 0.58
CA LEU A 699 14.82 7.72 -0.27
C LEU A 699 15.08 7.34 -1.72
N TYR A 700 14.11 6.64 -2.32
CA TYR A 700 14.19 6.17 -3.70
C TYR A 700 13.12 6.78 -4.58
N ARG A 701 13.46 6.91 -5.85
CA ARG A 701 12.53 7.19 -6.94
C ARG A 701 12.49 6.00 -7.87
N VAL A 702 11.30 5.46 -8.09
CA VAL A 702 11.01 4.33 -8.99
C VAL A 702 10.00 4.78 -10.03
N GLN A 703 10.17 4.36 -11.29
CA GLN A 703 9.23 4.69 -12.36
C GLN A 703 8.41 3.45 -12.75
N ALA A 704 7.13 3.70 -13.06
CA ALA A 704 6.23 2.66 -13.56
C ALA A 704 6.81 1.94 -14.78
N GLY A 705 6.87 0.61 -14.68
CA GLY A 705 7.42 -0.32 -15.69
C GLY A 705 8.92 -0.58 -15.55
N SER A 706 9.54 -0.19 -14.42
CA SER A 706 10.94 -0.49 -14.05
C SER A 706 11.03 -0.63 -12.52
N GLU A 707 10.06 -1.34 -11.93
CA GLU A 707 10.00 -1.56 -10.49
C GLU A 707 11.03 -2.60 -10.08
N PRO A 708 11.94 -2.28 -9.14
CA PRO A 708 12.95 -3.22 -8.64
C PRO A 708 12.32 -4.26 -7.68
N CYS A 709 13.03 -5.38 -7.49
CA CYS A 709 12.58 -6.46 -6.62
C CYS A 709 12.31 -6.02 -5.17
N PHE A 710 13.08 -5.09 -4.63
CA PHE A 710 12.90 -4.56 -3.27
C PHE A 710 11.68 -3.61 -3.13
N PHE A 711 11.05 -3.22 -4.26
CA PHE A 711 9.74 -2.56 -4.27
C PHE A 711 8.61 -3.57 -4.48
N THR A 712 8.76 -4.47 -5.46
CA THR A 712 7.68 -5.39 -5.85
C THR A 712 7.34 -6.42 -4.77
N THR A 713 8.29 -6.72 -3.87
CA THR A 713 8.09 -7.64 -2.74
C THR A 713 6.97 -7.25 -1.79
N TYR A 714 6.59 -5.97 -1.74
CA TYR A 714 5.49 -5.47 -0.89
C TYR A 714 4.11 -5.63 -1.52
N PHE A 715 4.05 -6.13 -2.76
CA PHE A 715 2.82 -6.33 -3.51
C PHE A 715 2.71 -7.81 -3.93
N SER A 716 1.52 -8.30 -4.13
CA SER A 716 1.30 -9.55 -4.87
C SER A 716 1.58 -9.30 -6.35
N TRP A 717 2.89 -9.22 -6.69
CA TRP A 717 3.34 -8.69 -7.98
C TRP A 717 3.15 -9.67 -9.13
N ASP A 718 2.41 -9.23 -10.15
CA ASP A 718 2.26 -9.92 -11.44
C ASP A 718 2.96 -9.11 -12.54
N PRO A 719 4.10 -9.60 -13.09
CA PRO A 719 4.82 -8.89 -14.14
C PRO A 719 4.01 -8.66 -15.41
N THR A 720 2.98 -9.48 -15.67
CA THR A 720 2.13 -9.34 -16.85
C THR A 720 1.20 -8.14 -16.73
N LYS A 721 0.77 -7.79 -15.51
CA LYS A 721 -0.06 -6.62 -15.24
C LYS A 721 0.71 -5.30 -15.48
N ALA A 722 2.00 -5.26 -15.22
CA ALA A 722 2.83 -4.07 -15.46
C ALA A 722 2.84 -3.65 -16.95
N THR A 723 2.71 -4.60 -17.87
CA THR A 723 2.55 -4.34 -19.31
C THR A 723 1.10 -4.06 -19.71
N VAL A 724 0.12 -4.54 -18.93
CA VAL A 724 -1.32 -4.45 -19.22
C VAL A 724 -1.94 -3.15 -18.68
N GLN A 725 -1.35 -2.49 -17.66
CA GLN A 725 -1.81 -1.17 -17.20
C GLN A 725 -1.76 -0.08 -18.30
N ALA A 726 -0.95 -0.28 -19.34
CA ALA A 726 -1.06 0.48 -20.59
C ALA A 726 -2.28 0.06 -21.45
N ASN A 727 -3.08 -0.90 -21.02
CA ASN A 727 -4.19 -1.44 -21.77
C ASN A 727 -5.49 -0.77 -21.38
N SER A 728 -6.14 -0.20 -22.38
CA SER A 728 -7.40 0.50 -22.23
C SER A 728 -8.45 -0.37 -21.53
N PHE A 729 -9.33 0.27 -20.76
CA PHE A 729 -10.60 -0.26 -20.26
C PHE A 729 -11.26 -1.27 -21.21
N LYS A 730 -11.25 -0.97 -22.52
CA LYS A 730 -11.81 -1.84 -23.58
C LYS A 730 -11.17 -3.22 -23.63
N LYS A 731 -9.85 -3.32 -23.46
CA LYS A 731 -9.16 -4.64 -23.47
C LYS A 731 -9.51 -5.45 -22.23
N LYS A 732 -9.58 -4.82 -21.06
CA LYS A 732 -10.00 -5.47 -19.81
C LYS A 732 -11.43 -6.00 -19.95
N ALA A 733 -12.35 -5.21 -20.50
CA ALA A 733 -13.73 -5.60 -20.71
C ALA A 733 -13.86 -6.83 -21.63
N ILE A 734 -13.10 -6.86 -22.74
CA ILE A 734 -13.10 -8.01 -23.65
C ILE A 734 -12.44 -9.23 -23.01
N LEU A 735 -11.40 -9.04 -22.22
CA LEU A 735 -10.75 -10.14 -21.51
C LEU A 735 -11.68 -10.81 -20.50
N LEU A 736 -12.45 -10.00 -19.75
CA LEU A 736 -13.36 -10.50 -18.71
C LEU A 736 -14.66 -11.09 -19.29
N PHE A 737 -15.23 -10.44 -20.30
CA PHE A 737 -16.60 -10.74 -20.74
C PHE A 737 -16.70 -11.17 -22.21
N GLY A 738 -15.59 -11.20 -22.93
CA GLY A 738 -15.52 -11.64 -24.33
C GLY A 738 -15.79 -10.54 -25.37
N PRO A 739 -15.59 -10.86 -26.66
CA PRO A 739 -15.87 -9.94 -27.76
C PRO A 739 -17.39 -9.72 -27.90
N GLY A 740 -17.80 -8.50 -28.20
CA GLY A 740 -19.22 -8.11 -28.34
C GLY A 740 -19.80 -7.42 -27.11
N VAL A 741 -19.07 -7.34 -26.00
CA VAL A 741 -19.46 -6.62 -24.77
C VAL A 741 -19.53 -5.09 -24.99
N ILE A 742 -18.83 -4.57 -25.99
CA ILE A 742 -18.82 -3.16 -26.40
C ILE A 742 -19.30 -3.05 -27.84
N GLU A 743 -20.23 -2.15 -28.07
CA GLU A 743 -20.75 -1.85 -29.43
C GLU A 743 -19.66 -1.28 -30.34
N ASN A 744 -19.62 -1.71 -31.59
CA ASN A 744 -18.69 -1.23 -32.66
C ASN A 744 -17.21 -1.41 -32.30
N TYR A 745 -16.86 -2.43 -31.52
CA TYR A 745 -15.47 -2.82 -31.36
C TYR A 745 -14.99 -3.50 -32.61
N ASP A 746 -14.53 -2.68 -33.59
CA ASP A 746 -13.74 -3.20 -34.71
C ASP A 746 -12.47 -3.82 -34.14
N ASN A 747 -12.27 -5.12 -34.35
CA ASN A 747 -11.03 -5.87 -34.11
C ASN A 747 -9.88 -5.39 -35.02
N LYS A 748 -9.77 -4.08 -35.24
CA LYS A 748 -8.52 -3.51 -35.73
C LYS A 748 -7.52 -3.63 -34.61
N PRO A 749 -6.44 -4.42 -34.77
CA PRO A 749 -5.38 -4.43 -33.79
C PRO A 749 -4.97 -2.97 -33.56
N GLU A 750 -5.10 -2.48 -32.34
CA GLU A 750 -4.46 -1.22 -31.96
C GLU A 750 -2.98 -1.40 -32.30
N VAL A 751 -2.57 -0.75 -33.37
CA VAL A 751 -1.17 -0.72 -33.79
C VAL A 751 -0.39 -0.23 -32.59
N ASN A 752 0.48 -1.07 -32.08
CA ASN A 752 1.40 -0.73 -31.00
C ASN A 752 1.88 0.70 -31.20
N LYS A 753 1.94 1.49 -30.13
CA LYS A 753 2.39 2.89 -30.14
C LYS A 753 3.74 3.09 -30.83
N SER A 754 4.53 2.03 -31.08
CA SER A 754 5.69 2.05 -31.97
C SER A 754 5.34 2.40 -33.43
N GLY A 755 4.19 1.98 -33.97
CA GLY A 755 3.71 2.38 -35.29
C GLY A 755 3.16 3.80 -35.29
N ALA A 756 2.48 4.24 -34.23
CA ALA A 756 2.00 5.62 -34.09
C ALA A 756 3.16 6.61 -33.91
N THR A 757 4.25 6.25 -33.24
CA THR A 757 5.46 7.05 -33.13
C THR A 757 6.21 7.19 -34.44
N GLN A 758 6.29 6.14 -35.26
CA GLN A 758 6.90 6.22 -36.60
C GLN A 758 6.06 7.10 -37.54
N ARG A 759 4.75 7.00 -37.51
CA ARG A 759 3.84 7.84 -38.30
C ARG A 759 3.82 9.28 -37.82
N ALA A 760 3.85 9.52 -36.51
CA ALA A 760 3.99 10.85 -35.92
C ALA A 760 5.37 11.46 -36.19
N SER A 761 6.42 10.65 -36.14
CA SER A 761 7.79 11.06 -36.48
C SER A 761 7.94 11.38 -37.95
N ALA A 762 7.35 10.58 -38.84
CA ALA A 762 7.29 10.84 -40.27
C ALA A 762 6.46 12.11 -40.59
N MET A 763 5.36 12.33 -39.89
CA MET A 763 4.52 13.51 -40.03
C MET A 763 5.20 14.76 -39.46
N ALA A 764 5.91 14.64 -38.33
CA ALA A 764 6.72 15.70 -37.73
C ALA A 764 7.92 16.08 -38.65
N ALA A 765 8.57 15.10 -39.24
CA ALA A 765 9.63 15.31 -40.22
C ALA A 765 9.12 16.00 -41.50
N LEU A 766 7.93 15.66 -42.01
CA LEU A 766 7.24 16.34 -43.08
C LEU A 766 6.87 17.78 -42.67
N THR A 767 6.33 17.98 -41.49
CA THR A 767 5.93 19.33 -41.00
C THR A 767 7.15 20.22 -40.78
N SER A 768 8.29 19.68 -40.32
CA SER A 768 9.54 20.41 -40.13
C SER A 768 10.16 20.77 -41.49
N ALA A 769 10.04 19.90 -42.51
CA ALA A 769 10.49 20.16 -43.88
C ALA A 769 9.65 21.25 -44.57
N PHE A 770 8.38 21.43 -44.21
CA PHE A 770 7.49 22.49 -44.68
C PHE A 770 7.64 23.79 -43.89
N LYS A 771 7.93 23.75 -42.60
CA LYS A 771 8.15 24.97 -41.76
C LYS A 771 9.47 25.69 -42.00
N SER A 772 10.48 25.03 -42.64
CA SER A 772 11.77 25.65 -42.95
C SER A 772 11.76 26.55 -44.19
N SER A 773 10.58 26.81 -44.79
CA SER A 773 10.46 27.65 -45.99
C SER A 773 9.96 29.06 -45.77
N THR A 774 9.81 29.55 -44.54
CA THR A 774 9.38 30.92 -44.27
C THR A 774 10.23 31.55 -43.15
N VAL A 775 11.46 31.96 -43.48
CA VAL A 775 12.13 33.08 -42.79
C VAL A 775 13.07 33.77 -43.80
N THR A 776 12.82 35.02 -43.99
CA THR A 776 13.52 36.01 -44.82
C THR A 776 14.94 36.31 -44.33
N LYS A 777 15.78 36.57 -45.34
CA LYS A 777 17.20 36.97 -45.40
C LYS A 777 17.62 38.08 -44.42
N PRO A 778 18.94 38.24 -44.12
CA PRO A 778 19.76 38.92 -45.09
C PRO A 778 21.14 38.28 -45.40
N ALA A 779 21.73 38.79 -46.47
CA ALA A 779 22.87 38.36 -47.24
C ALA A 779 24.23 38.51 -46.53
N THR A 780 25.17 37.62 -46.84
CA THR A 780 26.36 37.91 -47.62
C THR A 780 27.22 36.63 -47.79
N THR A 781 27.53 36.40 -49.08
CA THR A 781 28.72 35.79 -49.72
C THR A 781 29.43 34.62 -49.09
N THR A 782 29.39 33.44 -49.68
CA THR A 782 30.31 32.80 -50.61
C THR A 782 29.81 31.37 -50.92
N ALA A 783 29.91 31.00 -52.16
CA ALA A 783 29.36 29.80 -52.83
C ALA A 783 30.20 28.53 -52.55
N PRO A 784 29.84 27.37 -53.16
CA PRO A 784 28.63 26.57 -52.96
C PRO A 784 28.97 25.11 -52.61
N ARG A 785 28.17 24.48 -51.85
CA ARG A 785 27.96 23.01 -51.96
C ARG A 785 26.48 22.70 -52.02
N VAL A 786 26.06 22.36 -53.19
CA VAL A 786 24.76 21.77 -53.51
C VAL A 786 24.65 20.43 -52.81
N PHE A 787 23.89 20.35 -51.73
CA PHE A 787 23.36 19.08 -51.23
C PHE A 787 21.84 19.12 -51.27
N ASN A 788 21.37 18.35 -52.09
CA ASN A 788 20.09 17.91 -52.58
C ASN A 788 18.93 18.01 -51.57
N ARG A 789 18.09 19.02 -51.73
CA ARG A 789 16.72 19.07 -51.22
C ARG A 789 15.82 17.97 -51.79
N ALA A 790 16.20 17.39 -52.95
CA ALA A 790 15.50 16.31 -53.63
C ALA A 790 15.71 14.98 -52.87
N SER A 791 16.87 14.76 -52.26
CA SER A 791 17.18 13.49 -51.56
C SER A 791 16.44 13.34 -50.21
N GLN A 792 16.22 14.43 -49.48
CA GLN A 792 15.42 14.37 -48.26
C GLN A 792 13.93 14.18 -48.49
N ARG A 793 13.39 14.79 -49.54
CA ARG A 793 12.02 14.54 -49.99
C ARG A 793 11.84 13.11 -50.55
N ALA A 794 12.80 12.63 -51.28
CA ALA A 794 12.79 11.26 -51.82
C ALA A 794 12.93 10.23 -50.68
N ALA A 795 13.75 10.47 -49.65
CA ALA A 795 13.88 9.64 -48.45
C ALA A 795 12.61 9.65 -47.61
N ALA A 796 11.95 10.79 -47.46
CA ALA A 796 10.67 10.88 -46.74
C ALA A 796 9.53 10.16 -47.49
N ILE A 797 9.48 10.30 -48.80
CA ILE A 797 8.49 9.58 -49.67
C ILE A 797 8.79 8.11 -49.71
N ALA A 798 10.06 7.67 -49.75
CA ALA A 798 10.45 6.25 -49.67
C ALA A 798 10.11 5.66 -48.30
N ALA A 799 10.30 6.38 -47.21
CA ALA A 799 9.91 5.94 -45.88
C ALA A 799 8.38 5.80 -45.75
N LEU A 800 7.60 6.73 -46.31
CA LEU A 800 6.14 6.65 -46.36
C LEU A 800 5.65 5.47 -47.26
N SER A 801 6.31 5.24 -48.37
CA SER A 801 6.01 4.14 -49.29
C SER A 801 6.32 2.79 -48.65
N ASN A 802 7.40 2.69 -47.86
CA ASN A 802 7.76 1.45 -47.15
C ASN A 802 6.79 1.15 -45.99
N VAL A 803 6.26 2.17 -45.32
CA VAL A 803 5.24 2.01 -44.27
C VAL A 803 3.90 1.57 -44.89
N LEU A 804 3.51 2.15 -46.03
CA LEU A 804 2.28 1.79 -46.74
C LEU A 804 2.37 0.41 -47.42
N THR A 805 3.57 -0.06 -47.77
CA THR A 805 3.80 -1.39 -48.33
C THR A 805 3.94 -2.49 -47.30
N ALA A 806 4.38 -2.15 -46.09
CA ALA A 806 4.40 -3.05 -44.92
C ALA A 806 2.98 -3.40 -44.44
N GLU A 807 2.02 -2.48 -44.58
CA GLU A 807 0.59 -2.73 -44.27
C GLU A 807 -0.13 -3.63 -45.29
N ARG A 808 0.49 -3.94 -46.47
CA ARG A 808 -0.10 -4.76 -47.54
C ARG A 808 0.36 -6.20 -47.56
N LYS A 809 1.24 -6.66 -46.68
CA LYS A 809 1.71 -8.05 -46.60
C LYS A 809 1.15 -8.78 -45.38
N GLY A 810 -0.11 -9.16 -45.46
CA GLY A 810 -0.69 -10.22 -44.63
C GLY A 810 -1.01 -11.41 -45.56
N PRO A 811 -0.95 -12.65 -45.06
CA PRO A 811 -0.97 -13.83 -45.90
C PRO A 811 -2.34 -14.07 -46.54
N LEU A 812 -2.29 -14.41 -47.84
CA LEU A 812 -3.41 -14.82 -48.67
C LEU A 812 -3.79 -16.28 -48.39
N PRO A 813 -5.05 -16.67 -48.46
CA PRO A 813 -5.45 -18.01 -48.87
C PRO A 813 -6.00 -18.03 -50.28
N ASP A 814 -5.79 -19.18 -50.93
CA ASP A 814 -5.96 -19.61 -52.28
C ASP A 814 -7.31 -19.38 -52.95
N SER A 815 -7.20 -19.10 -54.22
CA SER A 815 -8.28 -19.03 -55.25
C SER A 815 -8.69 -20.42 -55.75
N PRO A 816 -9.74 -20.61 -56.58
CA PRO A 816 -9.86 -20.14 -57.96
C PRO A 816 -11.35 -19.97 -58.52
N PRO A 817 -11.62 -19.87 -59.79
CA PRO A 817 -11.48 -18.74 -60.70
C PRO A 817 -12.81 -18.39 -61.46
N GLY A 818 -12.87 -17.24 -62.13
CA GLY A 818 -13.70 -17.17 -63.28
C GLY A 818 -14.53 -15.92 -63.61
N ARG A 819 -14.06 -15.18 -64.58
CA ARG A 819 -14.75 -14.57 -65.72
C ARG A 819 -15.30 -13.14 -65.72
N GLN A 820 -14.49 -12.31 -66.37
CA GLN A 820 -14.76 -11.38 -67.44
C GLN A 820 -15.80 -10.25 -67.37
N GLN A 821 -15.26 -9.05 -67.57
CA GLN A 821 -15.56 -8.00 -68.53
C GLN A 821 -16.73 -7.05 -68.28
N LYS A 822 -16.53 -5.76 -68.29
CA LYS A 822 -16.37 -4.69 -69.25
C LYS A 822 -16.81 -3.34 -68.71
N LYS A 823 -15.91 -2.39 -68.77
CA LYS A 823 -15.91 -1.07 -69.47
C LYS A 823 -17.05 -0.06 -69.25
N ASN A 824 -16.58 1.13 -68.96
CA ASN A 824 -16.82 2.48 -69.52
C ASN A 824 -17.55 3.46 -68.59
N THR A 825 -16.90 4.51 -68.29
CA THR A 825 -16.75 5.89 -68.86
C THR A 825 -17.56 6.97 -68.13
N SER A 826 -16.78 7.94 -67.64
CA SER A 826 -17.03 9.42 -67.76
C SER A 826 -18.22 10.02 -67.05
N SER A 827 -18.14 11.07 -66.28
CA SER A 827 -17.66 12.43 -66.54
C SER A 827 -18.00 13.32 -65.35
N GLU A 828 -17.11 14.20 -64.95
CA GLU A 828 -17.38 15.48 -64.32
C GLU A 828 -18.15 16.41 -65.29
N PRO A 829 -18.61 17.63 -64.89
CA PRO A 829 -18.18 18.54 -63.78
C PRO A 829 -19.24 19.54 -63.27
N SER A 830 -18.72 20.37 -62.41
CA SER A 830 -19.01 21.82 -62.14
C SER A 830 -19.99 22.29 -61.09
N SER A 831 -19.41 23.11 -60.23
CA SER A 831 -19.96 24.19 -59.38
C SER A 831 -20.62 25.30 -60.27
N PRO A 832 -21.36 26.30 -59.78
CA PRO A 832 -20.81 27.33 -58.89
C PRO A 832 -21.81 28.10 -57.97
N ASN A 833 -21.16 28.73 -56.92
CA ASN A 833 -21.37 30.12 -56.42
C ASN A 833 -22.75 30.75 -56.30
N THR A 834 -23.07 31.36 -55.15
CA THR A 834 -23.01 32.84 -54.84
C THR A 834 -23.89 33.11 -53.62
N ASN A 835 -23.40 33.69 -52.62
CA ASN A 835 -23.11 35.08 -52.21
C ASN A 835 -24.26 35.81 -51.45
N SER A 836 -23.84 36.51 -50.41
CA SER A 836 -24.35 37.74 -49.74
C SER A 836 -25.44 37.54 -48.70
N GLY A 837 -25.47 38.17 -47.57
CA GLY A 837 -24.70 39.29 -47.01
C GLY A 837 -25.47 39.90 -45.85
N ILE A 838 -24.78 40.26 -44.84
CA ILE A 838 -24.79 41.53 -44.07
C ILE A 838 -26.01 41.81 -43.09
N VAL A 839 -25.64 41.96 -41.82
CA VAL A 839 -25.70 43.11 -40.87
C VAL A 839 -26.82 43.17 -39.87
N ASP A 840 -26.41 43.19 -38.65
CA ASP A 840 -26.49 44.11 -37.51
C ASP A 840 -27.60 44.04 -36.45
N GLN A 841 -27.06 44.13 -35.29
CA GLN A 841 -27.40 44.95 -34.07
C GLN A 841 -28.35 44.44 -32.99
N VAL A 842 -27.69 44.38 -31.84
CA VAL A 842 -28.11 44.44 -30.43
C VAL A 842 -28.95 45.73 -30.18
N PRO A 843 -29.83 45.84 -29.15
CA PRO A 843 -29.39 45.91 -27.76
C PRO A 843 -30.33 45.38 -26.66
N ALA A 844 -29.70 45.35 -25.47
CA ALA A 844 -30.16 45.11 -24.13
C ALA A 844 -31.44 45.81 -23.67
N THR A 845 -32.07 45.17 -22.67
CA THR A 845 -32.52 45.82 -21.40
C THR A 845 -33.10 44.77 -20.40
N ALA A 846 -32.53 44.80 -19.19
CA ALA A 846 -33.15 44.34 -17.94
C ALA A 846 -34.00 45.52 -17.38
N PRO A 847 -34.77 45.48 -16.29
CA PRO A 847 -34.72 44.68 -15.07
C PRO A 847 -36.06 44.32 -14.34
N ALA A 848 -35.91 43.63 -13.23
CA ALA A 848 -36.74 43.25 -12.07
C ALA A 848 -37.90 44.22 -11.65
N PRO A 849 -38.82 43.90 -10.63
CA PRO A 849 -38.52 43.24 -9.34
C PRO A 849 -39.64 42.38 -8.75
N ALA A 850 -39.30 41.77 -7.61
CA ALA A 850 -40.18 41.04 -6.67
C ALA A 850 -41.22 41.90 -5.95
N PRO A 851 -42.19 41.27 -5.28
CA PRO A 851 -42.34 41.60 -3.85
C PRO A 851 -42.59 40.42 -2.90
N ASP A 852 -42.03 40.56 -1.73
CA ASP A 852 -42.37 39.95 -0.42
C ASP A 852 -43.63 40.60 0.19
N PRO A 853 -44.06 40.31 1.43
CA PRO A 853 -44.09 39.07 2.26
C PRO A 853 -45.31 38.90 3.15
N ALA A 854 -45.35 37.79 3.92
CA ALA A 854 -45.89 37.51 5.28
C ALA A 854 -47.38 37.80 5.62
N PRO A 855 -47.91 37.30 6.79
CA PRO A 855 -47.30 36.79 8.01
C PRO A 855 -47.98 35.58 8.69
N ASP A 856 -47.33 35.11 9.74
CA ASP A 856 -47.77 34.19 10.80
C ASP A 856 -49.08 34.54 11.51
N PRO A 857 -49.66 33.53 12.22
CA PRO A 857 -49.69 33.70 13.68
C PRO A 857 -49.50 32.43 14.53
N ALA A 858 -48.81 32.63 15.62
CA ALA A 858 -48.69 31.78 16.80
C ALA A 858 -49.90 31.91 17.74
N PRO A 859 -49.87 31.36 18.97
CA PRO A 859 -49.90 29.99 19.48
C PRO A 859 -51.08 29.80 20.49
N VAL A 860 -51.36 28.58 20.92
CA VAL A 860 -52.17 28.33 22.12
C VAL A 860 -51.62 27.17 22.95
N LYS A 861 -51.52 27.44 24.23
CA LYS A 861 -51.00 26.72 25.41
C LYS A 861 -51.94 25.63 25.93
N SER A 862 -51.33 24.83 26.82
CA SER A 862 -51.82 24.22 28.09
C SER A 862 -52.36 22.77 27.90
N GLU A 863 -52.14 21.81 28.77
CA GLU A 863 -51.88 21.72 30.22
C GLU A 863 -51.48 20.29 30.57
N GLU A 864 -50.61 20.11 31.54
CA GLU A 864 -50.48 18.90 32.38
C GLU A 864 -51.69 18.76 33.31
N PRO A 865 -51.98 17.62 33.95
CA PRO A 865 -51.31 17.30 35.20
C PRO A 865 -51.10 15.80 35.59
N GLU A 866 -50.08 15.56 36.33
CA GLU A 866 -49.90 15.02 37.71
C GLU A 866 -50.37 13.60 38.09
N ASN A 867 -49.35 12.90 38.71
CA ASN A 867 -49.36 12.15 39.97
C ASN A 867 -50.01 10.78 40.11
N ASN A 868 -49.24 9.78 40.56
CA ASN A 868 -49.06 9.28 41.92
C ASN A 868 -48.30 7.93 41.93
N GLU A 869 -47.17 7.88 42.57
CA GLU A 869 -46.75 7.17 43.79
C GLU A 869 -47.46 5.85 44.15
N VAL A 870 -46.67 4.86 44.52
CA VAL A 870 -46.49 4.28 45.86
C VAL A 870 -46.02 2.81 45.78
N SER A 871 -44.83 2.58 46.24
CA SER A 871 -44.26 1.75 47.34
C SER A 871 -44.21 0.25 47.22
N GLU A 872 -43.01 -0.22 47.58
CA GLU A 872 -42.57 -1.21 48.57
C GLU A 872 -43.10 -2.69 48.46
N ALA A 873 -42.22 -3.70 48.47
CA ALA A 873 -41.51 -4.22 49.63
C ALA A 873 -40.76 -5.50 49.30
N ALA A 874 -39.60 -5.63 49.92
CA ALA A 874 -38.69 -6.70 50.30
C ALA A 874 -39.26 -8.12 50.51
N SER A 875 -38.34 -9.09 50.34
CA SER A 875 -37.84 -10.15 51.25
C SER A 875 -37.21 -11.30 50.44
N GLU A 876 -35.90 -11.53 50.56
CA GLU A 876 -35.13 -12.40 51.48
C GLU A 876 -35.27 -13.91 51.27
N THR A 877 -34.08 -14.50 51.31
CA THR A 877 -33.65 -15.84 51.77
C THR A 877 -33.81 -16.99 50.77
N SER A 878 -32.88 -17.93 50.55
CA SER A 878 -31.75 -18.52 51.28
C SER A 878 -31.13 -19.59 50.35
N GLU A 879 -29.82 -19.77 50.49
CA GLU A 879 -29.07 -21.01 50.10
C GLU A 879 -29.54 -22.24 50.91
N PRO A 880 -29.14 -23.50 50.55
CA PRO A 880 -27.78 -23.94 50.70
C PRO A 880 -27.25 -25.02 49.74
N ASN A 881 -25.92 -25.13 49.76
CA ASN A 881 -25.07 -26.22 49.28
C ASN A 881 -25.26 -27.49 50.17
N PRO A 882 -24.96 -28.75 49.73
CA PRO A 882 -23.62 -29.27 50.02
C PRO A 882 -23.01 -30.30 49.04
N GLU A 883 -21.68 -30.27 48.94
CA GLU A 883 -20.67 -31.32 49.19
C GLU A 883 -20.87 -32.75 48.58
N THR A 884 -19.81 -33.20 47.96
CA THR A 884 -18.65 -34.10 48.12
C THR A 884 -18.74 -35.39 47.33
N ASN A 885 -17.71 -35.85 46.67
CA ASN A 885 -16.61 -36.76 46.95
C ASN A 885 -15.93 -37.18 45.64
N GLU A 886 -14.67 -37.00 45.54
CA GLU A 886 -13.49 -37.86 45.53
C GLU A 886 -13.67 -39.32 45.08
N GLU A 887 -12.78 -39.71 44.13
CA GLU A 887 -11.90 -40.86 44.32
C GLU A 887 -10.80 -40.93 43.23
N GLU A 888 -9.61 -41.07 43.71
CA GLU A 888 -8.32 -41.35 43.11
C GLU A 888 -8.20 -42.78 42.57
N SER A 889 -7.29 -43.02 41.64
CA SER A 889 -6.24 -44.06 41.70
C SER A 889 -5.29 -43.94 40.49
N SER A 890 -4.14 -43.51 40.58
CA SER A 890 -2.79 -43.92 40.89
C SER A 890 -2.24 -45.17 40.18
N VAL A 891 -0.97 -45.01 39.68
CA VAL A 891 0.20 -45.93 39.61
C VAL A 891 0.34 -46.66 38.29
N LYS A 892 1.46 -46.63 37.54
CA LYS A 892 2.92 -46.72 37.80
C LYS A 892 3.73 -46.48 36.56
N GLU A 893 4.95 -45.96 36.81
CA GLU A 893 6.11 -45.90 35.92
C GLU A 893 6.67 -47.27 35.56
N THR A 894 7.25 -47.38 34.36
CA THR A 894 8.56 -48.04 34.15
C THR A 894 9.23 -47.51 32.87
N ASP A 895 10.52 -47.18 33.07
CA ASP A 895 11.53 -46.88 32.05
C ASP A 895 11.74 -48.02 31.06
N GLU A 896 12.11 -47.72 29.84
CA GLU A 896 13.38 -48.04 29.15
C GLU A 896 13.32 -47.98 27.61
N GLU A 897 14.36 -47.40 27.02
CA GLU A 897 15.07 -47.64 25.77
C GLU A 897 14.58 -46.99 24.46
N GLU A 898 15.50 -46.17 23.99
CA GLU A 898 15.65 -45.67 22.60
C GLU A 898 15.48 -46.80 21.57
N LYS A 899 14.56 -46.52 20.60
CA LYS A 899 14.72 -47.04 19.23
C LYS A 899 13.95 -46.15 18.25
N ALA A 900 14.65 -45.77 17.19
CA ALA A 900 14.15 -45.06 16.05
C ALA A 900 12.73 -45.44 15.66
N CYS A 901 11.78 -44.51 15.74
CA CYS A 901 10.48 -44.63 15.10
C CYS A 901 10.50 -43.94 13.73
N GLU A 902 10.42 -44.77 12.71
CA GLU A 902 9.88 -44.38 11.40
C GLU A 902 8.46 -43.83 11.63
N ASP A 903 8.23 -42.62 11.16
CA ASP A 903 6.92 -41.99 11.09
C ASP A 903 6.00 -42.81 10.18
N THR A 904 5.15 -43.63 10.75
CA THR A 904 4.01 -44.21 10.03
C THR A 904 2.97 -43.12 9.81
N GLN A 905 3.15 -42.36 8.77
CA GLN A 905 2.14 -41.44 8.24
C GLN A 905 0.93 -42.27 7.81
N SER A 906 -0.26 -42.00 8.38
CA SER A 906 -1.51 -42.71 8.01
C SER A 906 -1.76 -42.46 6.50
N THR A 907 -1.85 -43.54 5.75
CA THR A 907 -2.19 -43.50 4.31
C THR A 907 -3.70 -43.55 4.12
N TYR A 908 -4.22 -42.82 3.18
CA TYR A 908 -5.62 -42.74 2.79
C TYR A 908 -5.77 -42.97 1.28
N SER A 909 -6.91 -43.51 0.87
CA SER A 909 -7.16 -43.75 -0.56
C SER A 909 -7.35 -42.45 -1.35
N TYR A 910 -7.02 -42.48 -2.63
CA TYR A 910 -7.16 -41.35 -3.55
C TYR A 910 -8.58 -40.75 -3.52
N ASP A 911 -9.62 -41.58 -3.51
CA ASP A 911 -11.03 -41.15 -3.45
C ASP A 911 -11.41 -40.35 -2.18
N GLN A 912 -10.70 -40.58 -1.08
CA GLN A 912 -10.89 -39.84 0.16
C GLN A 912 -10.11 -38.51 0.17
N LEU A 913 -9.05 -38.40 -0.59
CA LEU A 913 -8.14 -37.25 -0.64
C LEU A 913 -8.49 -36.22 -1.71
N ILE A 914 -9.29 -36.58 -2.72
CA ILE A 914 -9.71 -35.61 -3.76
C ILE A 914 -10.52 -34.46 -3.17
N SER A 915 -10.44 -33.28 -3.78
CA SER A 915 -11.09 -32.06 -3.31
C SER A 915 -12.63 -32.12 -3.31
N LYS A 916 -13.21 -33.04 -4.08
CA LYS A 916 -14.65 -33.27 -4.20
C LYS A 916 -15.11 -34.60 -3.58
N SER A 917 -14.34 -35.15 -2.64
CA SER A 917 -14.68 -36.42 -2.01
C SER A 917 -16.02 -36.33 -1.27
N THR A 918 -16.83 -37.37 -1.42
CA THR A 918 -18.10 -37.55 -0.66
C THR A 918 -17.84 -37.95 0.78
N ASN A 919 -16.61 -38.40 1.11
CA ASN A 919 -16.20 -38.81 2.45
C ASN A 919 -14.80 -38.27 2.79
N PRO A 920 -14.65 -36.93 2.98
CA PRO A 920 -13.36 -36.30 3.14
C PRO A 920 -12.70 -36.66 4.47
N VAL A 921 -11.40 -36.90 4.45
CA VAL A 921 -10.58 -37.12 5.64
C VAL A 921 -10.41 -35.81 6.42
N THR A 922 -10.60 -35.85 7.75
CA THR A 922 -10.36 -34.71 8.64
C THR A 922 -9.00 -34.87 9.34
N GLY A 923 -8.30 -33.75 9.59
CA GLY A 923 -7.03 -33.78 10.33
C GLY A 923 -5.77 -33.90 9.45
N ILE A 924 -5.88 -33.80 8.12
CA ILE A 924 -4.75 -33.81 7.17
C ILE A 924 -4.37 -32.40 6.72
N ASP A 925 -3.15 -32.23 6.24
CA ASP A 925 -2.76 -30.99 5.54
C ASP A 925 -3.33 -30.97 4.12
N PHE A 926 -4.41 -30.20 3.93
CA PHE A 926 -5.09 -30.07 2.63
C PHE A 926 -4.22 -29.51 1.50
N LYS A 927 -3.09 -28.88 1.80
CA LYS A 927 -2.14 -28.40 0.79
C LYS A 927 -1.16 -29.48 0.33
N LYS A 928 -1.08 -30.58 1.09
CA LYS A 928 -0.17 -31.69 0.86
C LYS A 928 -0.88 -33.04 0.83
N ARG A 929 -2.07 -33.07 0.27
CA ARG A 929 -2.88 -34.31 0.19
C ARG A 929 -2.14 -35.47 -0.44
N GLU A 930 -1.27 -35.21 -1.39
CA GLU A 930 -0.45 -36.22 -2.08
C GLU A 930 0.51 -36.97 -1.15
N THR A 931 0.89 -36.40 -0.01
CA THR A 931 1.80 -37.06 0.93
C THR A 931 1.12 -38.25 1.63
N TYR A 932 -0.21 -38.22 1.72
CA TYR A 932 -1.02 -39.21 2.38
C TYR A 932 -1.45 -40.40 1.49
N LEU A 933 -1.09 -40.39 0.20
CA LEU A 933 -1.27 -41.54 -0.69
C LEU A 933 -0.22 -42.63 -0.40
N SER A 934 -0.60 -43.91 -0.56
CA SER A 934 0.40 -44.96 -0.59
C SER A 934 1.38 -44.78 -1.76
N PRO A 935 2.60 -45.35 -1.72
CA PRO A 935 3.53 -45.25 -2.84
C PRO A 935 2.96 -45.79 -4.15
N GLU A 936 2.20 -46.88 -4.08
CA GLU A 936 1.56 -47.55 -5.23
C GLU A 936 0.47 -46.65 -5.83
N GLU A 937 -0.47 -46.13 -5.03
CA GLU A 937 -1.52 -45.21 -5.47
C GLU A 937 -0.95 -43.89 -5.98
N PHE A 938 0.12 -43.40 -5.36
CA PHE A 938 0.80 -42.21 -5.82
C PHE A 938 1.36 -42.37 -7.23
N GLU A 939 2.00 -43.51 -7.50
CA GLU A 939 2.57 -43.79 -8.83
C GLU A 939 1.44 -44.02 -9.87
N GLU A 940 0.33 -44.60 -9.45
CA GLU A 940 -0.84 -44.78 -10.33
C GLU A 940 -1.51 -43.45 -10.66
N VAL A 941 -1.69 -42.55 -9.71
CA VAL A 941 -2.37 -41.26 -9.88
C VAL A 941 -1.47 -40.25 -10.64
N PHE A 942 -0.22 -40.12 -10.21
CA PHE A 942 0.72 -39.13 -10.74
C PHE A 942 1.53 -39.64 -11.94
N LYS A 943 1.49 -40.95 -12.25
CA LYS A 943 2.28 -41.62 -13.28
C LYS A 943 3.80 -41.43 -13.15
N MET A 944 4.24 -41.23 -11.88
CA MET A 944 5.64 -41.07 -11.50
C MET A 944 5.81 -41.35 -9.99
N THR A 945 7.04 -41.72 -9.58
CA THR A 945 7.33 -41.95 -8.15
C THR A 945 7.33 -40.65 -7.34
N LYS A 946 7.15 -40.73 -6.02
CA LYS A 946 7.16 -39.57 -5.11
C LYS A 946 8.46 -38.76 -5.24
N GLU A 947 9.62 -39.41 -5.35
CA GLU A 947 10.91 -38.76 -5.46
C GLU A 947 10.98 -37.88 -6.72
N LYS A 948 10.61 -38.44 -7.87
CA LYS A 948 10.58 -37.70 -9.15
C LYS A 948 9.58 -36.54 -9.14
N PHE A 949 8.50 -36.68 -8.42
CA PHE A 949 7.52 -35.62 -8.30
C PHE A 949 8.07 -34.44 -7.46
N TYR A 950 8.74 -34.73 -6.36
CA TYR A 950 9.32 -33.68 -5.50
C TYR A 950 10.58 -33.03 -6.09
N GLU A 951 11.26 -33.67 -7.07
CA GLU A 951 12.31 -33.03 -7.89
C GLU A 951 11.78 -31.98 -8.87
N LEU A 952 10.48 -31.97 -9.17
CA LEU A 952 9.89 -30.99 -10.08
C LEU A 952 9.77 -29.61 -9.40
N PRO A 953 9.89 -28.51 -10.17
CA PRO A 953 9.61 -27.16 -9.67
C PRO A 953 8.18 -27.08 -9.11
N ARG A 954 7.98 -26.34 -8.01
CA ARG A 954 6.68 -26.22 -7.30
C ARG A 954 5.50 -25.92 -8.22
N TRP A 955 5.65 -24.96 -9.16
CA TRP A 955 4.58 -24.64 -10.11
C TRP A 955 4.13 -25.84 -10.96
N LYS A 956 5.06 -26.76 -11.27
CA LYS A 956 4.76 -27.97 -12.02
C LYS A 956 4.10 -29.02 -11.16
N GLN A 957 4.52 -29.16 -9.90
CA GLN A 957 3.85 -30.00 -8.90
C GLN A 957 2.40 -29.55 -8.72
N ASP A 958 2.15 -28.27 -8.50
CA ASP A 958 0.81 -27.69 -8.34
C ASP A 958 -0.05 -27.87 -9.59
N HIS A 959 0.53 -27.77 -10.76
CA HIS A 959 -0.18 -28.02 -12.02
C HIS A 959 -0.61 -29.48 -12.18
N ILE A 960 0.23 -30.41 -11.75
CA ILE A 960 -0.09 -31.84 -11.78
C ILE A 960 -1.14 -32.18 -10.71
N LYS A 961 -1.02 -31.64 -9.48
CA LYS A 961 -2.03 -31.79 -8.42
C LYS A 961 -3.42 -31.30 -8.83
N LYS A 962 -3.48 -30.18 -9.54
CA LYS A 962 -4.75 -29.67 -10.10
C LYS A 962 -5.37 -30.58 -11.14
N LYS A 963 -4.55 -31.30 -11.91
CA LYS A 963 -5.04 -32.25 -12.90
C LYS A 963 -5.62 -33.53 -12.30
N VAL A 964 -5.18 -33.87 -11.10
CA VAL A 964 -5.62 -35.06 -10.37
C VAL A 964 -6.46 -34.69 -9.14
N ASP A 965 -7.11 -33.53 -9.12
CA ASP A 965 -8.02 -33.02 -8.09
C ASP A 965 -7.50 -33.16 -6.61
N LEU A 966 -6.18 -33.16 -6.41
CA LEU A 966 -5.51 -33.21 -5.09
C LEU A 966 -4.97 -31.85 -4.64
N PHE A 967 -5.46 -30.76 -5.24
CA PHE A 967 -5.04 -29.40 -4.94
C PHE A 967 -5.98 -28.68 -3.98
#